data_fd1e704051744d9ca4d497d849b7de51
#
_entry.id   fd1e704051744d9ca4d497d849b7de51
#
_cell.length_a   1.000
_cell.length_b   1.000
_cell.length_c   1.000
_cell.angle_alpha   90.00
_cell.angle_beta   90.00
_cell.angle_gamma   90.00
#
_symmetry.space_group_name_H-M   'P 1'
#
loop_
_entity.id
_entity.type
_entity.pdbx_description
1 polymer ?
#
loop_
_entity_poly.entity_id
_entity_poly.type
_entity_poly.pdbx_seq_one_letter_code
_entity_poly.pdbx_strand_id
1 'polypeptide(L)'
;MANSKAHKVVTWFKEHVRDIIQKTEAAPVLEELDKLALRVEDLDKNKLKFFPICLLGQAGVGKSTLINTLIANTEIVVPSGGGTGPLTANALRVIHGDRPAFEVKYHAKKQVSQTRFILESELHRRTKGNVPQEDELSSDEQELTEIHLDGDEQKRARIDDAIGRSSLLVAGAQSATRELTYLADALRWVLGQKLKHNSEFTSEDLARLTELKEALKHGTNETARHFDSAENPGFGNHLRNHACGFLAPLILEMTIHWPSDLLKDSVEIVDLPGIGILSDVYASITSDYLRNRAKAVMLVADSRGIRIDDAELLRSSGFLNRLLHAGNDPAADPVALIVVAVKIDDVAVENWRNDKAANGNALKTKAEHFADVSRNCRADIEKKMNACLREVWEEQDGIISEAKEEVIQGILKNLQVFPVSAPQYRLHCSSDPDEDRPFLPNKEATSIPSLRDAITKVAQDCLAEQHRRAEEAQQRFFGQLRAKLEVLSAQRIESLQIKEEVESFKRNLDEFLKPLQREYDTRRGGFRAYLRKTIPARIESRVGSASATAEKSIKSYLRRLQDAHWGTLRAAVRKEGTFYGARHINLPNDFALKFEEPIAEVWSKEILVELRKETKEFAEYQTEAVIKVLNWARNQEIKVPTRLLEALIEDVKQNRQRLNAVGKEAIEELREKVRAELIKKIEAPIRRKCKAFVDGNQDVGRGVKSRILDLFDELGNDVVEAAKTPATDLLVERFGLVEKEISAAFGEHSEPLSEAAEALVKKQEKDKSREEKMFSEAIELALANMPKEMTQGL
;
A
#
# COMPACT_ATOMS: atom_id res chain seq x y z
N MET A 1 7.17 -21.12 -9.14
CA MET A 1 5.87 -20.54 -9.51
C MET A 1 5.02 -21.44 -10.45
N ALA A 2 5.60 -22.24 -11.31
CA ALA A 2 4.85 -23.06 -12.30
C ALA A 2 4.01 -24.23 -11.73
N ASN A 3 3.88 -24.39 -10.43
CA ASN A 3 3.25 -25.57 -9.81
C ASN A 3 2.07 -25.26 -8.88
N SER A 4 1.58 -24.00 -8.83
CA SER A 4 0.42 -23.68 -8.00
C SER A 4 -0.86 -24.27 -8.59
N LYS A 5 -1.81 -24.67 -7.71
CA LYS A 5 -3.14 -25.16 -8.14
C LYS A 5 -3.84 -24.12 -9.03
N ALA A 6 -3.76 -22.86 -8.66
CA ALA A 6 -4.31 -21.73 -9.39
C ALA A 6 -3.74 -21.61 -10.81
N HIS A 7 -2.42 -21.65 -10.93
CA HIS A 7 -1.74 -21.55 -12.22
C HIS A 7 -2.16 -22.66 -13.19
N LYS A 8 -2.29 -23.91 -12.71
CA LYS A 8 -2.72 -25.03 -13.55
C LYS A 8 -4.13 -24.84 -14.10
N VAL A 9 -5.07 -24.36 -13.26
CA VAL A 9 -6.46 -24.15 -13.70
C VAL A 9 -6.56 -22.95 -14.65
N VAL A 10 -5.83 -21.87 -14.40
CA VAL A 10 -5.81 -20.70 -15.30
C VAL A 10 -5.18 -21.08 -16.65
N THR A 11 -4.10 -21.85 -16.66
CA THR A 11 -3.48 -22.35 -17.90
C THR A 11 -4.44 -23.24 -18.67
N TRP A 12 -5.07 -24.19 -17.98
CA TRP A 12 -6.08 -25.07 -18.61
C TRP A 12 -7.27 -24.26 -19.17
N PHE A 13 -7.76 -23.26 -18.45
CA PHE A 13 -8.80 -22.35 -18.95
C PHE A 13 -8.34 -21.66 -20.24
N LYS A 14 -7.15 -21.07 -20.26
CA LYS A 14 -6.61 -20.35 -21.41
C LYS A 14 -6.41 -21.26 -22.63
N GLU A 15 -5.96 -22.50 -22.41
CA GLU A 15 -5.59 -23.41 -23.48
C GLU A 15 -6.77 -24.25 -24.03
N HIS A 16 -7.75 -24.59 -23.19
CA HIS A 16 -8.78 -25.55 -23.54
C HIS A 16 -10.22 -25.02 -23.47
N VAL A 17 -10.49 -23.99 -22.67
CA VAL A 17 -11.86 -23.54 -22.37
C VAL A 17 -12.18 -22.19 -22.98
N ARG A 18 -11.23 -21.29 -22.97
CA ARG A 18 -11.39 -19.89 -23.41
C ARG A 18 -11.99 -19.78 -24.80
N ASP A 19 -11.46 -20.53 -25.76
CA ASP A 19 -11.93 -20.52 -27.15
C ASP A 19 -13.35 -21.14 -27.32
N ILE A 20 -13.70 -22.08 -26.44
CA ILE A 20 -15.04 -22.65 -26.37
C ILE A 20 -16.03 -21.58 -25.93
N ILE A 21 -15.75 -20.90 -24.86
CA ILE A 21 -16.61 -19.82 -24.31
C ILE A 21 -16.69 -18.65 -25.28
N GLN A 22 -15.60 -18.28 -25.94
CA GLN A 22 -15.60 -17.21 -26.96
C GLN A 22 -16.57 -17.48 -28.12
N LYS A 23 -16.80 -18.74 -28.45
CA LYS A 23 -17.69 -19.14 -29.54
C LYS A 23 -19.16 -19.32 -29.14
N THR A 24 -19.41 -19.48 -27.82
CA THR A 24 -20.74 -19.85 -27.33
C THR A 24 -21.39 -18.76 -26.50
N GLU A 25 -20.61 -17.93 -25.88
CA GLU A 25 -21.09 -16.91 -24.93
C GLU A 25 -20.85 -15.49 -25.47
N ALA A 26 -21.59 -14.54 -24.94
CA ALA A 26 -21.40 -13.13 -25.27
C ALA A 26 -20.03 -12.62 -24.76
N ALA A 27 -19.42 -11.69 -25.50
CA ALA A 27 -18.09 -11.13 -25.17
C ALA A 27 -17.88 -10.71 -23.70
N PRO A 28 -18.87 -10.12 -22.99
CA PRO A 28 -18.70 -9.74 -21.59
C PRO A 28 -18.47 -10.91 -20.63
N VAL A 29 -19.03 -12.09 -20.91
CA VAL A 29 -18.82 -13.29 -20.07
C VAL A 29 -17.36 -13.75 -20.14
N LEU A 30 -16.79 -13.73 -21.36
CA LEU A 30 -15.39 -14.07 -21.56
C LEU A 30 -14.46 -13.04 -20.92
N GLU A 31 -14.73 -11.74 -21.10
CA GLU A 31 -13.95 -10.67 -20.50
C GLU A 31 -13.91 -10.79 -18.97
N GLU A 32 -14.99 -11.25 -18.40
CA GLU A 32 -15.09 -11.48 -16.98
C GLU A 32 -14.25 -12.65 -16.49
N LEU A 33 -14.38 -13.78 -17.13
CA LEU A 33 -13.57 -14.96 -16.81
C LEU A 33 -12.07 -14.65 -17.00
N ASP A 34 -11.72 -13.89 -18.05
CA ASP A 34 -10.36 -13.41 -18.26
C ASP A 34 -9.89 -12.50 -17.09
N LYS A 35 -10.74 -11.58 -16.60
CA LYS A 35 -10.43 -10.74 -15.42
C LYS A 35 -10.26 -11.56 -14.14
N LEU A 36 -11.14 -12.52 -13.90
CA LEU A 36 -11.03 -13.41 -12.73
C LEU A 36 -9.77 -14.28 -12.81
N ALA A 37 -9.43 -14.78 -13.99
CA ALA A 37 -8.21 -15.54 -14.22
C ALA A 37 -6.97 -14.68 -13.95
N LEU A 38 -6.93 -13.44 -14.44
CA LEU A 38 -5.87 -12.48 -14.16
C LEU A 38 -5.76 -12.18 -12.67
N ARG A 39 -6.89 -11.98 -11.99
CA ARG A 39 -6.90 -11.74 -10.55
C ARG A 39 -6.34 -12.91 -9.75
N VAL A 40 -6.73 -14.13 -10.10
CA VAL A 40 -6.19 -15.36 -9.48
C VAL A 40 -4.69 -15.46 -9.71
N GLU A 41 -4.20 -15.14 -10.93
CA GLU A 41 -2.77 -15.08 -11.22
C GLU A 41 -2.06 -13.99 -10.41
N ASP A 42 -2.65 -12.81 -10.28
CA ASP A 42 -2.05 -11.69 -9.54
C ASP A 42 -1.99 -11.99 -8.04
N LEU A 43 -3.06 -12.54 -7.45
CA LEU A 43 -3.04 -12.96 -6.05
C LEU A 43 -2.02 -14.07 -5.80
N ASP A 44 -1.84 -15.00 -6.76
CA ASP A 44 -0.84 -16.08 -6.64
C ASP A 44 0.59 -15.56 -6.84
N LYS A 45 0.80 -14.61 -7.75
CA LYS A 45 2.10 -13.94 -7.97
C LYS A 45 2.48 -13.02 -6.81
N ASN A 46 1.49 -12.28 -6.28
CA ASN A 46 1.67 -11.32 -5.19
C ASN A 46 1.54 -11.96 -3.80
N LYS A 47 1.46 -13.29 -3.74
CA LYS A 47 1.47 -14.03 -2.48
C LYS A 47 2.72 -13.65 -1.72
N LEU A 48 2.54 -12.94 -0.60
CA LEU A 48 3.65 -12.51 0.23
C LEU A 48 4.40 -13.76 0.68
N LYS A 49 5.66 -13.84 0.31
CA LYS A 49 6.55 -14.86 0.87
C LYS A 49 6.91 -14.51 2.31
N PHE A 50 6.97 -13.20 2.58
CA PHE A 50 7.30 -12.65 3.87
C PHE A 50 6.33 -11.53 4.21
N PHE A 51 5.97 -11.41 5.47
CA PHE A 51 5.11 -10.36 5.99
C PHE A 51 5.96 -9.17 6.45
N PRO A 52 5.91 -8.02 5.76
CA PRO A 52 6.77 -6.88 6.08
C PRO A 52 6.24 -6.09 7.28
N ILE A 53 7.06 -6.01 8.32
CA ILE A 53 6.86 -5.16 9.49
C ILE A 53 7.84 -3.99 9.41
N CYS A 54 7.32 -2.81 9.17
CA CYS A 54 8.12 -1.60 8.96
C CYS A 54 8.40 -0.90 10.28
N LEU A 55 9.67 -0.74 10.64
CA LEU A 55 10.06 0.06 11.79
C LEU A 55 10.08 1.54 11.43
N LEU A 56 9.38 2.33 12.21
CA LEU A 56 9.28 3.77 12.09
C LEU A 56 9.69 4.43 13.40
N GLY A 57 10.35 5.56 13.35
CA GLY A 57 10.75 6.33 14.54
C GLY A 57 11.93 7.23 14.23
N GLN A 58 12.22 8.14 15.15
CA GLN A 58 13.24 9.15 14.96
C GLN A 58 14.66 8.56 14.81
N ALA A 59 15.55 9.32 14.16
CA ALA A 59 16.96 8.98 14.12
C ALA A 59 17.53 8.88 15.55
N GLY A 60 18.29 7.83 15.85
CA GLY A 60 18.90 7.61 17.18
C GLY A 60 17.93 7.19 18.29
N VAL A 61 16.64 6.94 18.00
CA VAL A 61 15.69 6.48 19.02
C VAL A 61 16.03 5.07 19.54
N GLY A 62 16.67 4.22 18.74
CA GLY A 62 17.07 2.86 19.11
C GLY A 62 16.49 1.76 18.21
N LYS A 63 16.00 2.09 16.99
CA LYS A 63 15.45 1.10 16.02
C LYS A 63 16.39 -0.06 15.75
N SER A 64 17.62 0.21 15.31
CA SER A 64 18.60 -0.84 14.99
C SER A 64 18.97 -1.69 16.22
N THR A 65 19.04 -1.09 17.41
CA THR A 65 19.25 -1.82 18.67
C THR A 65 18.07 -2.77 18.96
N LEU A 66 16.85 -2.30 18.76
CA LEU A 66 15.65 -3.10 18.93
C LEU A 66 15.63 -4.28 17.94
N ILE A 67 15.92 -4.02 16.64
CA ILE A 67 16.00 -5.04 15.60
C ILE A 67 17.02 -6.12 15.99
N ASN A 68 18.25 -5.73 16.34
CA ASN A 68 19.30 -6.66 16.76
C ASN A 68 18.87 -7.50 17.95
N THR A 69 18.19 -6.90 18.94
CA THR A 69 17.67 -7.62 20.11
C THR A 69 16.56 -8.59 19.74
N LEU A 70 15.67 -8.22 18.84
CA LEU A 70 14.58 -9.08 18.39
C LEU A 70 15.05 -10.26 17.56
N ILE A 71 16.10 -10.10 16.74
CA ILE A 71 16.53 -11.11 15.76
C ILE A 71 17.66 -11.97 16.28
N ALA A 72 18.65 -11.38 16.94
CA ALA A 72 19.93 -12.02 17.22
C ALA A 72 20.38 -11.95 18.69
N ASN A 73 19.51 -11.49 19.60
CA ASN A 73 19.80 -11.31 21.03
C ASN A 73 20.98 -10.38 21.32
N THR A 74 22.21 -10.84 21.13
CA THR A 74 23.44 -10.10 21.43
C THR A 74 24.25 -9.69 20.19
N GLU A 75 24.04 -10.36 19.06
CA GLU A 75 24.78 -10.09 17.83
C GLU A 75 24.30 -8.83 17.09
N ILE A 76 25.18 -8.23 16.29
CA ILE A 76 24.87 -7.06 15.49
C ILE A 76 24.53 -7.48 14.06
N VAL A 77 23.25 -7.55 13.73
CA VAL A 77 22.72 -7.84 12.39
C VAL A 77 22.56 -6.57 11.58
N VAL A 78 21.93 -5.56 12.18
CA VAL A 78 21.79 -4.24 11.60
C VAL A 78 22.82 -3.32 12.26
N PRO A 79 23.88 -2.92 11.52
CA PRO A 79 24.90 -2.05 12.08
C PRO A 79 24.31 -0.70 12.48
N SER A 80 24.55 -0.28 13.70
CA SER A 80 24.23 1.06 14.18
C SER A 80 25.49 1.91 14.09
N GLY A 81 25.46 3.00 13.33
CA GLY A 81 26.59 3.91 13.25
C GLY A 81 26.48 5.03 14.29
N GLY A 82 27.59 5.44 14.88
CA GLY A 82 27.74 6.58 15.79
C GLY A 82 27.91 7.93 15.09
N GLY A 83 27.51 8.10 13.83
CA GLY A 83 27.71 9.32 13.05
C GLY A 83 26.50 10.26 13.04
N THR A 84 26.75 11.54 12.71
CA THR A 84 25.73 12.62 12.66
C THR A 84 24.93 12.66 11.34
N GLY A 85 24.73 11.53 10.66
CA GLY A 85 23.99 11.44 9.40
C GLY A 85 22.99 10.27 9.35
N PRO A 86 22.11 10.23 8.36
CA PRO A 86 21.22 9.12 8.16
C PRO A 86 22.03 7.86 7.82
N LEU A 87 21.93 6.88 8.69
CA LEU A 87 22.70 5.65 8.58
C LEU A 87 22.11 4.66 7.59
N THR A 88 20.81 4.74 7.33
CA THR A 88 20.12 3.95 6.34
C THR A 88 19.61 4.87 5.23
N ALA A 89 20.29 4.83 4.08
CA ALA A 89 19.89 5.63 2.91
C ALA A 89 18.66 5.04 2.18
N ASN A 90 18.32 3.76 2.45
CA ASN A 90 17.21 3.04 1.83
C ASN A 90 16.57 2.07 2.85
N ALA A 91 15.40 1.53 2.51
CA ALA A 91 14.77 0.50 3.32
C ALA A 91 15.67 -0.76 3.39
N LEU A 92 16.08 -1.13 4.59
CA LEU A 92 16.88 -2.32 4.84
C LEU A 92 15.97 -3.45 5.27
N ARG A 93 15.97 -4.55 4.53
CA ARG A 93 15.12 -5.71 4.77
C ARG A 93 15.90 -6.81 5.48
N VAL A 94 15.31 -7.42 6.51
CA VAL A 94 15.88 -8.58 7.21
C VAL A 94 14.89 -9.73 7.15
N ILE A 95 15.31 -10.84 6.59
CA ILE A 95 14.50 -12.06 6.40
C ILE A 95 15.24 -13.30 6.94
N HIS A 96 14.51 -14.40 7.07
CA HIS A 96 15.11 -15.65 7.49
C HIS A 96 16.12 -16.17 6.45
N GLY A 97 17.25 -16.69 6.94
CA GLY A 97 18.24 -17.43 6.18
C GLY A 97 18.91 -18.49 7.07
N ASP A 98 19.31 -19.60 6.51
CA ASP A 98 19.94 -20.69 7.28
C ASP A 98 21.30 -20.29 7.88
N ARG A 99 21.95 -19.27 7.30
CA ARG A 99 23.21 -18.66 7.76
C ARG A 99 23.22 -17.17 7.43
N PRO A 100 24.07 -16.40 8.15
CA PRO A 100 24.25 -14.98 7.88
C PRO A 100 24.72 -14.72 6.46
N ALA A 101 23.94 -13.95 5.69
CA ALA A 101 24.26 -13.50 4.35
C ALA A 101 23.58 -12.16 4.07
N PHE A 102 24.02 -11.44 3.05
CA PHE A 102 23.26 -10.29 2.55
C PHE A 102 23.36 -10.15 1.04
N GLU A 103 22.33 -9.56 0.47
CA GLU A 103 22.22 -9.24 -0.94
C GLU A 103 22.08 -7.75 -1.13
N VAL A 104 22.76 -7.20 -2.13
CA VAL A 104 22.68 -5.77 -2.47
C VAL A 104 22.47 -5.57 -3.96
N LYS A 105 21.58 -4.62 -4.28
CA LYS A 105 21.48 -4.03 -5.61
C LYS A 105 21.99 -2.60 -5.53
N TYR A 106 22.86 -2.25 -6.45
CA TYR A 106 23.42 -0.92 -6.51
C TYR A 106 22.66 -0.05 -7.51
N HIS A 107 22.66 1.23 -7.25
CA HIS A 107 22.18 2.21 -8.22
C HIS A 107 22.96 2.16 -9.53
N ALA A 108 22.26 2.44 -10.64
CA ALA A 108 22.90 2.53 -11.95
C ALA A 108 23.93 3.69 -12.00
N LYS A 109 24.94 3.57 -12.89
CA LYS A 109 25.92 4.64 -13.14
C LYS A 109 25.29 6.01 -13.41
N LYS A 110 24.11 6.04 -14.03
CA LYS A 110 23.32 7.25 -14.31
C LYS A 110 23.13 8.10 -13.05
N GLN A 111 22.82 7.51 -11.90
CA GLN A 111 22.61 8.28 -10.65
C GLN A 111 23.88 8.89 -10.07
N VAL A 112 25.01 8.19 -10.18
CA VAL A 112 26.30 8.76 -9.80
C VAL A 112 26.71 9.89 -10.75
N SER A 113 26.42 9.75 -12.04
CA SER A 113 26.60 10.81 -13.04
C SER A 113 25.72 12.03 -12.74
N GLN A 114 24.46 11.81 -12.33
CA GLN A 114 23.55 12.87 -11.90
C GLN A 114 24.09 13.62 -10.68
N THR A 115 24.54 12.91 -9.67
CA THR A 115 25.13 13.51 -8.47
C THR A 115 26.36 14.36 -8.83
N ARG A 116 27.26 13.82 -9.68
CA ARG A 116 28.42 14.56 -10.19
C ARG A 116 27.99 15.84 -10.92
N PHE A 117 27.01 15.76 -11.82
CA PHE A 117 26.49 16.91 -12.58
C PHE A 117 25.95 18.01 -11.66
N ILE A 118 25.21 17.66 -10.61
CA ILE A 118 24.71 18.62 -9.60
C ILE A 118 25.88 19.35 -8.92
N LEU A 119 26.94 18.61 -8.51
CA LEU A 119 28.12 19.21 -7.87
C LEU A 119 28.88 20.14 -8.83
N GLU A 120 29.08 19.75 -10.08
CA GLU A 120 29.76 20.56 -11.09
C GLU A 120 28.96 21.79 -11.48
N SER A 121 27.65 21.68 -11.59
CA SER A 121 26.75 22.82 -11.84
C SER A 121 26.84 23.84 -10.69
N GLU A 122 26.87 23.36 -9.44
CA GLU A 122 27.04 24.25 -8.29
C GLU A 122 28.46 24.90 -8.25
N LEU A 123 29.50 24.15 -8.58
CA LEU A 123 30.84 24.70 -8.73
C LEU A 123 30.89 25.79 -9.77
N HIS A 124 30.30 25.56 -10.94
CA HIS A 124 30.26 26.53 -12.04
C HIS A 124 29.47 27.79 -11.61
N ARG A 125 28.35 27.63 -10.94
CA ARG A 125 27.55 28.74 -10.39
C ARG A 125 28.38 29.62 -9.42
N ARG A 126 29.17 28.97 -8.54
CA ARG A 126 30.00 29.68 -7.56
C ARG A 126 31.16 30.41 -8.19
N THR A 127 31.67 29.91 -9.32
CA THR A 127 32.90 30.47 -9.97
C THR A 127 32.61 31.49 -11.08
N LYS A 128 31.53 31.32 -11.85
CA LYS A 128 31.26 32.11 -13.05
C LYS A 128 29.87 32.75 -13.14
N GLY A 129 28.97 32.47 -12.21
CA GLY A 129 27.64 33.11 -12.16
C GLY A 129 26.60 32.62 -13.20
N ASN A 130 26.98 31.76 -14.16
CA ASN A 130 26.08 31.22 -15.21
C ASN A 130 26.19 29.69 -15.35
N VAL A 131 25.12 29.05 -15.93
CA VAL A 131 25.03 27.63 -16.18
C VAL A 131 25.95 27.16 -17.31
N PRO A 132 26.51 25.90 -17.31
CA PRO A 132 27.35 25.38 -18.42
C PRO A 132 26.62 25.38 -19.77
N GLN A 133 27.34 25.61 -20.87
CA GLN A 133 26.75 25.52 -22.22
C GLN A 133 26.45 24.05 -22.59
N GLU A 134 25.36 23.84 -23.35
CA GLU A 134 24.77 22.52 -23.71
C GLU A 134 25.73 21.62 -24.54
N ASP A 135 26.74 22.15 -25.20
CA ASP A 135 27.62 21.40 -26.13
C ASP A 135 28.57 20.40 -25.46
N GLU A 136 28.69 20.39 -24.12
CA GLU A 136 29.55 19.45 -23.36
C GLU A 136 28.78 18.32 -22.66
N LEU A 137 27.50 18.20 -22.88
CA LEU A 137 26.60 17.27 -22.14
C LEU A 137 26.44 15.95 -22.91
N SER A 138 26.55 14.82 -22.22
CA SER A 138 26.15 13.52 -22.75
C SER A 138 24.62 13.43 -22.89
N SER A 139 24.10 12.49 -23.71
CA SER A 139 22.65 12.30 -23.87
C SER A 139 21.90 12.12 -22.55
N ASP A 140 22.51 11.49 -21.55
CA ASP A 140 21.96 11.28 -20.20
C ASP A 140 21.96 12.56 -19.35
N GLU A 141 22.85 13.51 -19.67
CA GLU A 141 22.97 14.81 -19.01
C GLU A 141 22.03 15.85 -19.63
N GLN A 142 21.71 15.71 -20.93
CA GLN A 142 20.71 16.52 -21.62
C GLN A 142 19.30 16.28 -21.08
N GLU A 143 18.95 15.01 -20.79
CA GLU A 143 17.69 14.67 -20.14
C GLU A 143 17.54 15.29 -18.73
N LEU A 144 18.66 15.63 -18.06
CA LEU A 144 18.70 16.28 -16.75
C LEU A 144 18.54 17.80 -16.82
N THR A 145 18.93 18.43 -17.92
CA THR A 145 18.69 19.86 -18.16
C THR A 145 17.22 20.15 -18.47
N GLU A 146 16.48 19.17 -19.01
CA GLU A 146 15.05 19.24 -19.23
C GLU A 146 14.22 19.10 -17.94
N ILE A 147 14.80 18.56 -16.87
CA ILE A 147 14.17 18.60 -15.54
C ILE A 147 14.33 20.03 -15.01
N HIS A 148 13.35 20.87 -15.33
CA HIS A 148 13.26 22.23 -14.80
C HIS A 148 13.29 22.17 -13.27
N LEU A 149 14.44 22.57 -12.71
CA LEU A 149 14.64 22.71 -11.27
C LEU A 149 13.93 23.98 -10.84
N ASP A 150 12.65 23.87 -10.55
CA ASP A 150 11.84 24.94 -10.03
C ASP A 150 12.16 25.17 -8.54
N GLY A 151 12.68 26.34 -8.23
CA GLY A 151 12.87 26.82 -6.87
C GLY A 151 14.33 26.75 -6.35
N ASP A 152 14.87 27.90 -5.90
CA ASP A 152 16.24 28.01 -5.35
C ASP A 152 16.49 27.14 -4.12
N GLU A 153 15.47 26.80 -3.36
CA GLU A 153 15.58 26.05 -2.11
C GLU A 153 15.56 24.54 -2.35
N GLN A 154 14.80 24.04 -3.35
CA GLN A 154 14.90 22.65 -3.81
C GLN A 154 16.26 22.36 -4.46
N LYS A 155 16.78 23.34 -5.21
CA LYS A 155 18.16 23.28 -5.73
C LYS A 155 19.18 23.17 -4.58
N ARG A 156 19.02 23.99 -3.52
CA ARG A 156 19.90 23.93 -2.34
C ARG A 156 19.81 22.60 -1.62
N ALA A 157 18.59 22.10 -1.36
CA ALA A 157 18.40 20.81 -0.70
C ALA A 157 19.00 19.66 -1.51
N ARG A 158 18.84 19.65 -2.85
CA ARG A 158 19.48 18.67 -3.74
C ARG A 158 20.99 18.80 -3.77
N ILE A 159 21.52 20.02 -3.74
CA ILE A 159 22.96 20.27 -3.67
C ILE A 159 23.51 19.80 -2.33
N ASP A 160 22.85 20.12 -1.22
CA ASP A 160 23.25 19.67 0.11
C ASP A 160 23.18 18.15 0.26
N ASP A 161 22.15 17.50 -0.31
CA ASP A 161 22.04 16.04 -0.38
C ASP A 161 23.17 15.44 -1.26
N ALA A 162 23.43 16.01 -2.43
CA ALA A 162 24.52 15.58 -3.33
C ALA A 162 25.89 15.72 -2.67
N ILE A 163 26.12 16.81 -1.94
CA ILE A 163 27.35 17.03 -1.17
C ILE A 163 27.46 15.99 -0.05
N GLY A 164 26.39 15.78 0.72
CA GLY A 164 26.35 14.83 1.82
C GLY A 164 26.62 13.40 1.37
N ARG A 165 25.94 12.94 0.31
CA ARG A 165 26.13 11.61 -0.28
C ARG A 165 27.54 11.42 -0.85
N SER A 166 28.03 12.42 -1.61
CA SER A 166 29.36 12.36 -2.18
C SER A 166 30.43 12.36 -1.11
N SER A 167 30.28 13.18 -0.07
CA SER A 167 31.19 13.22 1.06
C SER A 167 31.25 11.87 1.79
N LEU A 168 30.11 11.23 2.02
CA LEU A 168 30.05 9.88 2.62
C LEU A 168 30.71 8.83 1.72
N LEU A 169 30.43 8.86 0.41
CA LEU A 169 31.01 7.95 -0.58
C LEU A 169 32.57 8.05 -0.61
N VAL A 170 33.09 9.25 -0.61
CA VAL A 170 34.53 9.49 -0.80
C VAL A 170 35.30 9.35 0.51
N ALA A 171 34.88 10.04 1.54
CA ALA A 171 35.63 10.19 2.79
C ALA A 171 35.12 9.28 3.94
N GLY A 172 33.95 8.67 3.79
CA GLY A 172 33.31 7.87 4.83
C GLY A 172 32.75 8.73 5.97
N ALA A 173 32.19 8.06 6.97
CA ALA A 173 31.49 8.72 8.06
C ALA A 173 32.41 9.54 9.02
N GLN A 174 33.69 9.22 9.06
CA GLN A 174 34.63 9.80 10.04
C GLN A 174 35.37 11.05 9.58
N SER A 175 35.52 11.27 8.24
CA SER A 175 36.25 12.39 7.69
C SER A 175 35.53 13.05 6.51
N ALA A 176 34.33 13.61 6.79
CA ALA A 176 33.52 14.23 5.75
C ALA A 176 34.19 15.49 5.16
N THR A 177 34.63 15.45 3.91
CA THR A 177 35.01 16.62 3.13
C THR A 177 33.82 17.23 2.43
N ARG A 178 33.74 18.56 2.42
CA ARG A 178 32.71 19.32 1.68
C ARG A 178 33.30 20.13 0.53
N GLU A 179 34.52 19.90 0.19
CA GLU A 179 35.17 20.58 -0.93
C GLU A 179 34.62 20.04 -2.25
N LEU A 180 33.88 20.88 -2.94
CA LEU A 180 33.12 20.48 -4.14
C LEU A 180 34.04 20.02 -5.29
N THR A 181 35.20 20.63 -5.45
CA THR A 181 36.20 20.25 -6.46
C THR A 181 36.70 18.85 -6.23
N TYR A 182 37.03 18.53 -4.97
CA TYR A 182 37.49 17.23 -4.56
C TYR A 182 36.42 16.14 -4.77
N LEU A 183 35.17 16.42 -4.34
CA LEU A 183 34.05 15.49 -4.49
C LEU A 183 33.72 15.26 -5.98
N ALA A 184 33.69 16.31 -6.79
CA ALA A 184 33.45 16.22 -8.23
C ALA A 184 34.52 15.37 -8.95
N ASP A 185 35.79 15.61 -8.65
CA ASP A 185 36.91 14.83 -9.23
C ASP A 185 36.86 13.37 -8.74
N ALA A 186 36.51 13.10 -7.48
CA ALA A 186 36.35 11.76 -6.95
C ALA A 186 35.26 10.98 -7.71
N LEU A 187 34.08 11.59 -7.94
CA LEU A 187 33.02 10.96 -8.73
C LEU A 187 33.43 10.78 -10.20
N ARG A 188 34.22 11.71 -10.79
CA ARG A 188 34.79 11.53 -12.12
C ARG A 188 35.72 10.31 -12.17
N TRP A 189 36.59 10.17 -11.17
CA TRP A 189 37.47 9.02 -11.07
C TRP A 189 36.72 7.69 -11.00
N VAL A 190 35.69 7.61 -10.18
CA VAL A 190 34.83 6.43 -10.06
C VAL A 190 34.13 6.11 -11.39
N LEU A 191 33.67 7.12 -12.12
CA LEU A 191 33.04 6.99 -13.43
C LEU A 191 34.03 6.69 -14.57
N GLY A 192 35.34 6.75 -14.32
CA GLY A 192 36.40 6.56 -15.32
C GLY A 192 36.60 7.76 -16.25
N GLN A 193 36.25 8.96 -15.81
CA GLN A 193 36.37 10.22 -16.55
C GLN A 193 37.63 10.96 -16.15
N LYS A 194 38.11 11.90 -17.01
CA LYS A 194 39.24 12.77 -16.67
C LYS A 194 38.90 13.70 -15.50
N LEU A 195 39.89 13.91 -14.61
CA LEU A 195 39.76 14.88 -13.53
C LEU A 195 39.78 16.31 -14.14
N LYS A 196 38.95 17.19 -13.62
CA LYS A 196 38.88 18.60 -14.08
C LYS A 196 39.71 19.55 -13.20
N HIS A 197 39.83 19.21 -11.90
CA HIS A 197 40.44 20.09 -10.90
C HIS A 197 41.80 19.57 -10.41
N ASN A 198 42.30 18.45 -10.97
CA ASN A 198 43.56 17.77 -10.59
C ASN A 198 43.69 17.51 -9.10
N SER A 199 42.56 17.09 -8.45
CA SER A 199 42.55 16.77 -7.02
C SER A 199 43.49 15.60 -6.71
N GLU A 200 44.29 15.71 -5.65
CA GLU A 200 45.10 14.62 -5.11
C GLU A 200 44.29 13.85 -4.05
N PHE A 201 44.10 12.55 -4.25
CA PHE A 201 43.37 11.70 -3.31
C PHE A 201 44.31 11.06 -2.31
N THR A 202 43.87 10.94 -1.06
CA THR A 202 44.58 10.16 -0.04
C THR A 202 44.60 8.67 -0.40
N SER A 203 45.54 7.90 0.17
CA SER A 203 45.56 6.43 -0.03
C SER A 203 44.28 5.75 0.46
N GLU A 204 43.68 6.25 1.53
CA GLU A 204 42.41 5.74 2.05
C GLU A 204 41.24 6.04 1.12
N ASP A 205 41.16 7.27 0.59
CA ASP A 205 40.11 7.63 -0.36
C ASP A 205 40.27 6.85 -1.66
N LEU A 206 41.47 6.64 -2.16
CA LEU A 206 41.73 5.80 -3.34
C LEU A 206 41.26 4.35 -3.13
N ALA A 207 41.45 3.79 -1.94
CA ALA A 207 40.96 2.46 -1.62
C ALA A 207 39.43 2.42 -1.68
N ARG A 208 38.73 3.40 -1.06
CA ARG A 208 37.28 3.54 -1.13
C ARG A 208 36.76 3.75 -2.55
N LEU A 209 37.38 4.66 -3.30
CA LEU A 209 37.02 4.94 -4.69
C LEU A 209 37.18 3.70 -5.58
N THR A 210 38.16 2.83 -5.29
CA THR A 210 38.36 1.56 -6.00
C THR A 210 37.18 0.59 -5.70
N GLU A 211 36.82 0.45 -4.44
CA GLU A 211 35.63 -0.36 -4.07
C GLU A 211 34.33 0.20 -4.69
N LEU A 212 34.15 1.52 -4.69
CA LEU A 212 33.03 2.19 -5.36
C LEU A 212 32.96 1.89 -6.85
N LYS A 213 34.13 1.94 -7.53
CA LYS A 213 34.21 1.64 -8.96
C LYS A 213 33.85 0.18 -9.26
N GLU A 214 34.29 -0.76 -8.41
CA GLU A 214 33.91 -2.17 -8.52
C GLU A 214 32.40 -2.36 -8.25
N ALA A 215 31.86 -1.72 -7.21
CA ALA A 215 30.42 -1.78 -6.92
C ALA A 215 29.58 -1.29 -8.10
N LEU A 216 29.98 -0.18 -8.75
CA LEU A 216 29.26 0.38 -9.91
C LEU A 216 29.32 -0.51 -11.16
N LYS A 217 30.30 -1.41 -11.30
CA LYS A 217 30.28 -2.40 -12.39
C LYS A 217 29.08 -3.36 -12.27
N HIS A 218 28.65 -3.65 -11.05
CA HIS A 218 27.50 -4.51 -10.77
C HIS A 218 26.16 -3.79 -10.92
N GLY A 219 26.12 -2.46 -10.82
CA GLY A 219 24.88 -1.66 -10.95
C GLY A 219 24.27 -1.64 -12.35
N THR A 220 24.98 -2.16 -13.37
CA THR A 220 24.48 -2.21 -14.76
C THR A 220 23.66 -3.46 -15.07
N ASN A 221 23.65 -4.49 -14.22
CA ASN A 221 23.15 -5.82 -14.55
C ASN A 221 21.85 -6.24 -13.82
N GLU A 222 21.20 -5.36 -13.06
CA GLU A 222 20.02 -5.64 -12.23
C GLU A 222 20.12 -6.87 -11.29
N THR A 223 21.25 -7.60 -11.34
CA THR A 223 21.51 -8.76 -10.48
C THR A 223 22.04 -8.31 -9.12
N ALA A 224 21.42 -8.82 -8.06
CA ALA A 224 21.90 -8.60 -6.72
C ALA A 224 23.27 -9.26 -6.51
N ARG A 225 24.19 -8.53 -5.86
CA ARG A 225 25.46 -9.12 -5.39
C ARG A 225 25.22 -9.78 -4.05
N HIS A 226 25.62 -11.02 -3.93
CA HIS A 226 25.45 -11.84 -2.73
C HIS A 226 26.74 -11.92 -1.93
N PHE A 227 26.65 -11.81 -0.61
CA PHE A 227 27.74 -11.96 0.34
C PHE A 227 27.32 -12.98 1.41
N ASP A 228 28.03 -14.11 1.44
CA ASP A 228 27.83 -15.17 2.44
C ASP A 228 28.91 -15.07 3.52
N SER A 229 28.54 -15.23 4.79
CA SER A 229 29.46 -15.16 5.93
C SER A 229 30.54 -16.24 5.91
N ALA A 230 30.25 -17.41 5.32
CA ALA A 230 31.20 -18.53 5.23
C ALA A 230 32.26 -18.31 4.12
N GLU A 231 31.93 -17.53 3.10
CA GLU A 231 32.78 -17.32 1.91
C GLU A 231 33.55 -15.99 1.95
N ASN A 232 33.13 -15.03 2.78
CA ASN A 232 33.70 -13.67 2.81
C ASN A 232 34.41 -13.37 4.14
N PRO A 233 35.74 -13.47 4.19
CA PRO A 233 36.49 -12.97 5.32
C PRO A 233 36.21 -11.49 5.55
N GLY A 234 35.84 -11.10 6.77
CA GLY A 234 35.49 -9.72 7.07
C GLY A 234 34.01 -9.36 6.76
N PHE A 235 33.13 -10.35 6.65
CA PHE A 235 31.67 -10.20 6.43
C PHE A 235 31.06 -9.04 7.21
N GLY A 236 31.34 -8.90 8.51
CA GLY A 236 30.83 -7.83 9.35
C GLY A 236 31.25 -6.41 8.89
N ASN A 237 32.46 -6.26 8.35
CA ASN A 237 32.92 -4.99 7.78
C ASN A 237 32.23 -4.69 6.45
N HIS A 238 32.07 -5.70 5.59
CA HIS A 238 31.31 -5.55 4.35
C HIS A 238 29.87 -5.18 4.64
N LEU A 239 29.21 -5.86 5.58
CA LEU A 239 27.85 -5.56 6.01
C LEU A 239 27.76 -4.11 6.52
N ARG A 240 28.69 -3.67 7.38
CA ARG A 240 28.73 -2.30 7.91
C ARG A 240 28.91 -1.27 6.80
N ASN A 241 29.86 -1.49 5.87
CA ASN A 241 30.14 -0.57 4.78
C ASN A 241 28.93 -0.35 3.85
N HIS A 242 28.14 -1.42 3.63
CA HIS A 242 26.94 -1.35 2.82
C HIS A 242 25.74 -0.76 3.57
N ALA A 243 25.50 -1.18 4.81
CA ALA A 243 24.32 -0.76 5.55
C ALA A 243 24.40 0.70 6.05
N CYS A 244 25.58 1.13 6.55
CA CYS A 244 25.74 2.44 7.17
C CYS A 244 27.12 3.10 6.91
N GLY A 245 27.94 2.51 6.04
CA GLY A 245 29.26 3.03 5.68
C GLY A 245 29.25 3.77 4.34
N PHE A 246 30.44 3.90 3.75
CA PHE A 246 30.66 4.69 2.53
C PHE A 246 29.96 4.13 1.28
N LEU A 247 29.58 2.86 1.26
CA LEU A 247 28.80 2.26 0.17
C LEU A 247 27.28 2.50 0.29
N ALA A 248 26.77 2.84 1.47
CA ALA A 248 25.33 3.00 1.70
C ALA A 248 24.61 3.93 0.69
N PRO A 249 25.17 5.08 0.26
CA PRO A 249 24.54 5.94 -0.74
C PRO A 249 24.40 5.32 -2.13
N LEU A 250 25.13 4.23 -2.44
CA LEU A 250 25.01 3.49 -3.70
C LEU A 250 23.98 2.38 -3.67
N ILE A 251 23.43 2.05 -2.51
CA ILE A 251 22.53 0.92 -2.36
C ILE A 251 21.14 1.31 -2.84
N LEU A 252 20.61 0.57 -3.81
CA LEU A 252 19.23 0.67 -4.24
C LEU A 252 18.32 -0.17 -3.32
N GLU A 253 18.76 -1.41 -3.04
CA GLU A 253 18.02 -2.38 -2.23
C GLU A 253 19.00 -3.27 -1.49
N MET A 254 18.77 -3.51 -0.20
CA MET A 254 19.59 -4.40 0.60
C MET A 254 18.71 -5.35 1.40
N THR A 255 19.00 -6.65 1.30
CA THR A 255 18.33 -7.70 2.05
C THR A 255 19.35 -8.50 2.85
N ILE A 256 19.17 -8.57 4.17
CA ILE A 256 19.97 -9.38 5.08
C ILE A 256 19.23 -10.68 5.36
N HIS A 257 19.92 -11.79 5.21
CA HIS A 257 19.47 -13.13 5.59
C HIS A 257 20.08 -13.49 6.93
N TRP A 258 19.25 -13.84 7.91
CA TRP A 258 19.75 -14.14 9.26
C TRP A 258 19.03 -15.33 9.89
N PRO A 259 19.75 -16.27 10.54
CA PRO A 259 19.14 -17.40 11.25
C PRO A 259 18.49 -16.92 12.54
N SER A 260 17.18 -16.66 12.50
CA SER A 260 16.40 -16.21 13.64
C SER A 260 15.05 -16.91 13.68
N ASP A 261 14.65 -17.36 14.87
CA ASP A 261 13.35 -18.03 15.05
C ASP A 261 12.18 -17.08 14.75
N LEU A 262 12.31 -15.80 15.10
CA LEU A 262 11.28 -14.78 14.77
C LEU A 262 11.04 -14.66 13.26
N LEU A 263 12.08 -14.82 12.45
CA LEU A 263 11.98 -14.64 10.99
C LEU A 263 11.53 -15.93 10.27
N LYS A 264 11.60 -17.12 10.92
CA LYS A 264 11.20 -18.41 10.33
C LYS A 264 9.74 -18.44 9.89
N ASP A 265 8.86 -17.77 10.63
CA ASP A 265 7.41 -17.69 10.36
C ASP A 265 7.05 -16.69 9.26
N SER A 266 7.92 -16.56 8.28
CA SER A 266 7.73 -15.62 7.15
C SER A 266 7.64 -14.15 7.56
N VAL A 267 8.22 -13.79 8.70
CA VAL A 267 8.34 -12.38 9.13
C VAL A 267 9.49 -11.73 8.37
N GLU A 268 9.25 -10.55 7.86
CA GLU A 268 10.25 -9.63 7.31
C GLU A 268 10.29 -8.37 8.17
N ILE A 269 11.46 -8.00 8.64
CA ILE A 269 11.65 -6.73 9.34
C ILE A 269 12.27 -5.73 8.36
N VAL A 270 11.65 -4.56 8.27
CA VAL A 270 12.09 -3.48 7.38
C VAL A 270 12.48 -2.28 8.22
N ASP A 271 13.77 -1.96 8.26
CA ASP A 271 14.27 -0.72 8.89
C ASP A 271 14.11 0.43 7.90
N LEU A 272 13.21 1.36 8.21
CA LEU A 272 13.00 2.56 7.42
C LEU A 272 13.91 3.70 7.89
N PRO A 273 14.34 4.60 6.98
CA PRO A 273 15.10 5.78 7.35
C PRO A 273 14.43 6.56 8.48
N GLY A 274 15.21 7.02 9.44
CA GLY A 274 14.68 7.72 10.63
C GLY A 274 14.02 9.05 10.30
N ILE A 275 12.95 9.37 11.03
CA ILE A 275 12.27 10.66 10.96
C ILE A 275 13.19 11.77 11.49
N GLY A 276 13.08 12.98 10.96
CA GLY A 276 13.85 14.15 11.42
C GLY A 276 15.16 14.35 10.68
N ILE A 277 15.42 13.57 9.64
CA ILE A 277 16.56 13.76 8.72
C ILE A 277 16.12 14.73 7.61
N LEU A 278 16.91 15.79 7.43
CA LEU A 278 16.59 16.99 6.63
C LEU A 278 16.46 16.79 5.11
N SER A 279 16.49 15.56 4.56
CA SER A 279 16.39 15.38 3.12
C SER A 279 15.02 14.88 2.67
N ASP A 280 14.41 15.59 1.74
CA ASP A 280 13.12 15.29 1.11
C ASP A 280 13.07 13.87 0.49
N VAL A 281 14.22 13.34 0.08
CA VAL A 281 14.33 12.02 -0.56
C VAL A 281 14.02 10.88 0.41
N TYR A 282 14.52 10.92 1.64
CA TYR A 282 14.27 9.87 2.64
C TYR A 282 12.83 9.89 3.16
N ALA A 283 12.28 11.09 3.31
CA ALA A 283 10.87 11.25 3.69
C ALA A 283 9.94 10.67 2.61
N SER A 284 10.29 10.85 1.33
CA SER A 284 9.52 10.30 0.22
C SER A 284 9.58 8.77 0.17
N ILE A 285 10.76 8.15 0.38
CA ILE A 285 10.93 6.69 0.42
C ILE A 285 10.13 6.09 1.56
N THR A 286 10.23 6.67 2.76
CA THR A 286 9.48 6.20 3.93
C THR A 286 7.98 6.32 3.71
N SER A 287 7.51 7.46 3.21
CA SER A 287 6.09 7.68 2.91
C SER A 287 5.56 6.74 1.83
N ASP A 288 6.33 6.52 0.75
CA ASP A 288 5.95 5.57 -0.30
C ASP A 288 5.87 4.13 0.23
N TYR A 289 6.84 3.74 1.06
CA TYR A 289 6.83 2.41 1.66
C TYR A 289 5.65 2.20 2.61
N LEU A 290 5.36 3.18 3.47
CA LEU A 290 4.21 3.15 4.38
C LEU A 290 2.88 3.13 3.63
N ARG A 291 2.79 3.82 2.50
CA ARG A 291 1.58 3.89 1.68
C ARG A 291 1.30 2.61 0.92
N ASN A 292 2.34 2.06 0.28
CA ASN A 292 2.15 1.05 -0.76
C ASN A 292 2.53 -0.37 -0.29
N ARG A 293 3.46 -0.51 0.67
CA ARG A 293 4.03 -1.82 1.04
C ARG A 293 3.78 -2.24 2.48
N ALA A 294 3.72 -1.30 3.43
CA ALA A 294 3.58 -1.64 4.83
C ALA A 294 2.24 -2.31 5.14
N LYS A 295 2.28 -3.53 5.64
CA LYS A 295 1.12 -4.25 6.20
C LYS A 295 1.06 -4.11 7.72
N ALA A 296 2.21 -3.98 8.37
CA ALA A 296 2.31 -3.60 9.76
C ALA A 296 3.36 -2.51 9.95
N VAL A 297 3.09 -1.58 10.86
CA VAL A 297 4.04 -0.56 11.30
C VAL A 297 4.36 -0.79 12.76
N MET A 298 5.64 -0.85 13.06
CA MET A 298 6.16 -0.82 14.43
C MET A 298 6.72 0.60 14.68
N LEU A 299 5.94 1.42 15.38
CA LEU A 299 6.36 2.74 15.77
C LEU A 299 7.26 2.66 17.02
N VAL A 300 8.52 3.03 16.88
CA VAL A 300 9.50 3.06 17.97
C VAL A 300 9.57 4.47 18.55
N ALA A 301 9.08 4.63 19.77
CA ALA A 301 9.09 5.88 20.52
C ALA A 301 10.07 5.80 21.70
N ASP A 302 10.57 6.92 22.18
CA ASP A 302 11.33 6.95 23.43
C ASP A 302 10.38 6.93 24.66
N SER A 303 10.95 6.98 25.86
CA SER A 303 10.21 6.98 27.12
C SER A 303 9.23 8.14 27.31
N ARG A 304 9.31 9.18 26.46
CA ARG A 304 8.38 10.33 26.44
C ARG A 304 7.14 10.06 25.58
N GLY A 305 7.07 8.88 24.98
CA GLY A 305 5.96 8.45 24.13
C GLY A 305 6.02 9.03 22.72
N ILE A 306 4.88 8.96 22.01
CA ILE A 306 4.76 9.41 20.62
C ILE A 306 4.98 10.93 20.55
N ARG A 307 5.85 11.37 19.65
CA ARG A 307 6.10 12.77 19.36
C ARG A 307 5.19 13.29 18.25
N ILE A 308 5.07 14.60 18.15
CA ILE A 308 4.28 15.26 17.11
C ILE A 308 4.74 14.87 15.72
N ASP A 309 6.06 14.78 15.48
CA ASP A 309 6.62 14.41 14.19
C ASP A 309 6.29 12.96 13.79
N ASP A 310 6.27 12.03 14.76
CA ASP A 310 5.92 10.62 14.54
C ASP A 310 4.44 10.48 14.14
N ALA A 311 3.55 11.17 14.86
CA ALA A 311 2.12 11.20 14.58
C ALA A 311 1.84 11.87 13.22
N GLU A 312 2.54 12.96 12.91
CA GLU A 312 2.39 13.67 11.64
C GLU A 312 2.83 12.82 10.45
N LEU A 313 3.91 12.03 10.59
CA LEU A 313 4.34 11.13 9.53
C LEU A 313 3.35 9.99 9.31
N LEU A 314 2.84 9.36 10.36
CA LEU A 314 1.80 8.33 10.25
C LEU A 314 0.55 8.88 9.56
N ARG A 315 0.19 10.14 9.82
CA ARG A 315 -0.95 10.82 9.20
C ARG A 315 -0.67 11.20 7.76
N SER A 316 0.43 11.89 7.49
CA SER A 316 0.79 12.38 6.15
C SER A 316 1.09 11.26 5.14
N SER A 317 1.59 10.12 5.61
CA SER A 317 1.73 8.91 4.79
C SER A 317 0.41 8.25 4.44
N GLY A 318 -0.71 8.62 5.10
CA GLY A 318 -2.02 7.97 4.94
C GLY A 318 -2.15 6.66 5.71
N PHE A 319 -1.17 6.28 6.53
CA PHE A 319 -1.21 5.02 7.28
C PHE A 319 -2.33 4.99 8.32
N LEU A 320 -2.56 6.10 9.07
CA LEU A 320 -3.67 6.17 10.02
C LEU A 320 -5.03 6.05 9.34
N ASN A 321 -5.19 6.62 8.15
CA ASN A 321 -6.42 6.46 7.36
C ASN A 321 -6.65 5.00 6.96
N ARG A 322 -5.59 4.30 6.55
CA ARG A 322 -5.66 2.86 6.26
C ARG A 322 -6.03 2.04 7.50
N LEU A 323 -5.46 2.37 8.65
CA LEU A 323 -5.76 1.71 9.93
C LEU A 323 -7.22 1.92 10.35
N LEU A 324 -7.73 3.15 10.28
CA LEU A 324 -9.12 3.49 10.54
C LEU A 324 -10.08 2.79 9.56
N HIS A 325 -9.70 2.75 8.28
CA HIS A 325 -10.47 2.05 7.26
C HIS A 325 -10.50 0.53 7.49
N ALA A 326 -9.37 -0.07 7.82
CA ALA A 326 -9.30 -1.49 8.16
C ALA A 326 -10.16 -1.84 9.39
N GLY A 327 -10.24 -0.94 10.37
CA GLY A 327 -11.13 -1.11 11.54
C GLY A 327 -12.62 -0.95 11.22
N ASN A 328 -12.96 -0.17 10.20
CA ASN A 328 -14.34 0.13 9.81
C ASN A 328 -14.93 -0.84 8.76
N ASP A 329 -14.10 -1.40 7.89
CA ASP A 329 -14.49 -2.35 6.84
C ASP A 329 -13.78 -3.69 7.03
N PRO A 330 -14.49 -4.75 7.48
CA PRO A 330 -13.92 -6.09 7.60
C PRO A 330 -13.35 -6.65 6.29
N ALA A 331 -13.66 -5.99 5.20
CA ALA A 331 -13.20 -6.37 3.87
C ALA A 331 -11.94 -5.64 3.41
N ALA A 332 -11.56 -4.57 4.12
CA ALA A 332 -10.30 -3.87 3.85
C ALA A 332 -9.10 -4.75 4.18
N ASP A 333 -7.98 -4.50 3.51
CA ASP A 333 -6.72 -5.18 3.82
C ASP A 333 -6.35 -4.96 5.28
N PRO A 334 -6.03 -6.02 6.03
CA PRO A 334 -5.65 -5.88 7.43
C PRO A 334 -4.36 -5.06 7.53
N VAL A 335 -4.39 -4.07 8.41
CA VAL A 335 -3.24 -3.22 8.73
C VAL A 335 -3.08 -3.23 10.25
N ALA A 336 -1.84 -3.42 10.71
CA ALA A 336 -1.54 -3.48 12.13
C ALA A 336 -0.59 -2.36 12.56
N LEU A 337 -0.81 -1.83 13.76
CA LEU A 337 0.08 -0.87 14.42
C LEU A 337 0.54 -1.44 15.76
N ILE A 338 1.84 -1.54 15.91
CA ILE A 338 2.51 -1.90 17.17
C ILE A 338 3.29 -0.68 17.62
N VAL A 339 3.16 -0.27 18.87
CA VAL A 339 3.96 0.83 19.42
C VAL A 339 4.95 0.27 20.45
N VAL A 340 6.22 0.56 20.24
CA VAL A 340 7.30 0.10 21.12
C VAL A 340 7.96 1.31 21.77
N ALA A 341 7.88 1.39 23.10
CA ALA A 341 8.58 2.42 23.86
C ALA A 341 9.92 1.86 24.34
N VAL A 342 10.99 2.53 23.96
CA VAL A 342 12.37 2.17 24.29
C VAL A 342 12.98 3.16 25.29
N LYS A 343 14.16 2.83 25.85
CA LYS A 343 14.88 3.66 26.85
C LYS A 343 14.09 3.87 28.14
N ILE A 344 13.17 2.96 28.46
CA ILE A 344 12.38 2.96 29.69
C ILE A 344 13.27 2.69 30.90
N ASP A 345 14.25 1.82 30.73
CA ASP A 345 15.27 1.47 31.71
C ASP A 345 16.13 2.66 32.13
N ASP A 346 16.51 3.55 31.21
CA ASP A 346 17.27 4.76 31.50
C ASP A 346 16.50 5.67 32.47
N VAL A 347 15.22 5.90 32.20
CA VAL A 347 14.33 6.71 33.06
C VAL A 347 14.05 6.01 34.38
N ALA A 348 13.90 4.70 34.39
CA ALA A 348 13.72 3.94 35.63
C ALA A 348 14.96 4.07 36.57
N VAL A 349 16.16 3.98 35.99
CA VAL A 349 17.42 4.15 36.73
C VAL A 349 17.57 5.59 37.21
N GLU A 350 17.20 6.59 36.41
CA GLU A 350 17.21 8.02 36.84
C GLU A 350 16.23 8.26 37.97
N ASN A 351 14.99 7.79 37.88
CA ASN A 351 13.99 7.88 38.94
C ASN A 351 14.44 7.21 40.24
N TRP A 352 15.08 6.04 40.13
CA TRP A 352 15.67 5.36 41.29
C TRP A 352 16.79 6.20 41.91
N ARG A 353 17.66 6.82 41.13
CA ARG A 353 18.72 7.73 41.67
C ARG A 353 18.12 8.94 42.37
N ASN A 354 17.08 9.52 41.78
CA ASN A 354 16.39 10.67 42.37
C ASN A 354 15.66 10.29 43.67
N ASP A 355 14.99 9.15 43.73
CA ASP A 355 14.35 8.58 44.91
C ASP A 355 15.39 8.37 46.04
N LYS A 356 16.54 7.78 45.72
CA LYS A 356 17.64 7.58 46.64
C LYS A 356 18.23 8.91 47.16
N ALA A 357 18.39 9.89 46.31
CA ALA A 357 18.92 11.20 46.65
C ALA A 357 17.95 11.98 47.55
N ALA A 358 16.65 11.90 47.32
CA ALA A 358 15.63 12.58 48.10
C ALA A 358 15.42 11.98 49.50
N ASN A 359 15.53 10.65 49.64
CA ASN A 359 15.13 9.93 50.84
C ASN A 359 16.30 9.27 51.59
N GLY A 360 17.55 9.44 51.13
CA GLY A 360 18.74 8.80 51.70
C GLY A 360 18.87 7.32 51.29
N ASN A 361 17.75 6.58 51.18
CA ASN A 361 17.63 5.26 50.56
C ASN A 361 16.47 5.24 49.58
N ALA A 362 16.61 4.52 48.50
CA ALA A 362 15.53 4.41 47.53
C ALA A 362 14.35 3.64 48.15
N LEU A 363 13.14 4.18 48.04
CA LEU A 363 11.89 3.59 48.54
C LEU A 363 11.44 2.42 47.61
N LYS A 364 11.79 2.50 46.34
CA LYS A 364 11.50 1.50 45.32
C LYS A 364 12.78 0.97 44.68
N THR A 365 12.75 -0.27 44.23
CA THR A 365 13.81 -0.87 43.43
C THR A 365 13.80 -0.33 41.97
N LYS A 366 14.90 -0.51 41.25
CA LYS A 366 14.97 -0.16 39.82
C LYS A 366 13.88 -0.86 39.02
N ALA A 367 13.56 -2.11 39.36
CA ALA A 367 12.51 -2.90 38.67
C ALA A 367 11.11 -2.33 38.96
N GLU A 368 10.82 -1.86 40.17
CA GLU A 368 9.54 -1.22 40.50
C GLU A 368 9.42 0.14 39.79
N HIS A 369 10.49 0.94 39.71
CA HIS A 369 10.50 2.16 38.89
C HIS A 369 10.29 1.86 37.42
N PHE A 370 10.89 0.78 36.88
CA PHE A 370 10.66 0.35 35.49
C PHE A 370 9.19 -0.01 35.23
N ALA A 371 8.55 -0.72 36.17
CA ALA A 371 7.12 -1.06 36.08
C ALA A 371 6.22 0.19 36.10
N ASP A 372 6.53 1.17 36.97
CA ASP A 372 5.78 2.42 37.04
C ASP A 372 5.94 3.26 35.76
N VAL A 373 7.18 3.46 35.29
CA VAL A 373 7.46 4.19 34.04
C VAL A 373 6.79 3.51 32.85
N SER A 374 6.85 2.18 32.78
CA SER A 374 6.22 1.38 31.74
C SER A 374 4.69 1.59 31.69
N ARG A 375 4.03 1.57 32.86
CA ARG A 375 2.59 1.79 32.99
C ARG A 375 2.19 3.20 32.55
N ASN A 376 2.92 4.21 33.03
CA ASN A 376 2.66 5.61 32.71
C ASN A 376 2.90 5.90 31.21
N CYS A 377 3.99 5.36 30.65
CA CYS A 377 4.32 5.51 29.23
C CYS A 377 3.24 4.86 28.34
N ARG A 378 2.76 3.66 28.71
CA ARG A 378 1.66 2.99 27.99
C ARG A 378 0.40 3.84 27.99
N ALA A 379 -0.03 4.33 29.15
CA ALA A 379 -1.22 5.16 29.25
C ALA A 379 -1.10 6.48 28.47
N ASP A 380 0.08 7.10 28.44
CA ASP A 380 0.33 8.32 27.65
C ASP A 380 0.30 8.03 26.14
N ILE A 381 0.89 6.92 25.71
CA ILE A 381 0.85 6.48 24.30
C ILE A 381 -0.58 6.20 23.84
N GLU A 382 -1.36 5.47 24.64
CA GLU A 382 -2.78 5.17 24.33
C GLU A 382 -3.60 6.46 24.23
N LYS A 383 -3.39 7.39 25.15
CA LYS A 383 -4.05 8.71 25.15
C LYS A 383 -3.68 9.52 23.90
N LYS A 384 -2.40 9.59 23.56
CA LYS A 384 -1.92 10.33 22.38
C LYS A 384 -2.41 9.68 21.08
N MET A 385 -2.39 8.36 21.00
CA MET A 385 -2.92 7.65 19.82
C MET A 385 -4.42 7.88 19.66
N ASN A 386 -5.19 7.85 20.76
CA ASN A 386 -6.60 8.21 20.72
C ASN A 386 -6.81 9.63 20.16
N ALA A 387 -6.03 10.60 20.63
CA ALA A 387 -6.08 11.96 20.10
C ALA A 387 -5.74 12.00 18.60
N CYS A 388 -4.68 11.32 18.16
CA CYS A 388 -4.29 11.27 16.76
C CYS A 388 -5.37 10.64 15.86
N LEU A 389 -5.98 9.53 16.29
CA LEU A 389 -7.06 8.87 15.54
C LEU A 389 -8.32 9.74 15.48
N ARG A 390 -8.66 10.43 16.57
CA ARG A 390 -9.77 11.39 16.60
C ARG A 390 -9.51 12.58 15.67
N GLU A 391 -8.33 13.18 15.76
CA GLU A 391 -7.95 14.31 14.91
C GLU A 391 -8.09 13.98 13.42
N VAL A 392 -7.73 12.77 13.00
CA VAL A 392 -7.90 12.34 11.61
C VAL A 392 -9.36 12.40 11.17
N TRP A 393 -10.32 12.05 12.03
CA TRP A 393 -11.74 12.08 11.71
C TRP A 393 -12.45 13.39 12.07
N GLU A 394 -12.06 14.06 13.14
CA GLU A 394 -12.59 15.39 13.49
C GLU A 394 -12.25 16.44 12.43
N GLU A 395 -11.07 16.30 11.79
CA GLU A 395 -10.68 17.15 10.68
C GLU A 395 -11.56 16.98 9.45
N GLN A 396 -12.26 15.87 9.33
CA GLN A 396 -13.10 15.55 8.18
C GLN A 396 -14.55 15.99 8.36
N ASP A 397 -15.16 15.65 9.50
CA ASP A 397 -16.59 15.78 9.71
C ASP A 397 -16.98 16.82 10.76
N GLY A 398 -16.02 17.34 11.52
CA GLY A 398 -16.27 18.27 12.65
C GLY A 398 -16.93 17.63 13.86
N ILE A 399 -17.56 16.47 13.74
CA ILE A 399 -18.18 15.68 14.83
C ILE A 399 -17.97 14.20 14.53
N ILE A 400 -17.42 13.47 15.51
CA ILE A 400 -17.28 12.02 15.42
C ILE A 400 -18.65 11.37 15.69
N SER A 401 -19.15 10.57 14.76
CA SER A 401 -20.35 9.78 14.97
C SER A 401 -20.12 8.63 15.96
N GLU A 402 -21.17 8.12 16.60
CA GLU A 402 -21.07 6.99 17.53
C GLU A 402 -20.42 5.75 16.90
N ALA A 403 -20.74 5.45 15.63
CA ALA A 403 -20.13 4.35 14.89
C ALA A 403 -18.63 4.55 14.65
N LYS A 404 -18.17 5.78 14.39
CA LYS A 404 -16.74 6.09 14.26
C LYS A 404 -16.02 5.98 15.60
N GLU A 405 -16.68 6.40 16.68
CA GLU A 405 -16.16 6.24 18.03
C GLU A 405 -15.94 4.75 18.38
N GLU A 406 -16.89 3.88 18.06
CA GLU A 406 -16.77 2.43 18.24
C GLU A 406 -15.56 1.85 17.49
N VAL A 407 -15.29 2.33 16.27
CA VAL A 407 -14.12 1.91 15.49
C VAL A 407 -12.83 2.37 16.16
N ILE A 408 -12.75 3.63 16.61
CA ILE A 408 -11.57 4.13 17.35
C ILE A 408 -11.35 3.28 18.60
N GLN A 409 -12.40 3.03 19.38
CA GLN A 409 -12.28 2.21 20.60
C GLN A 409 -11.87 0.76 20.25
N GLY A 410 -12.37 0.21 19.14
CA GLY A 410 -11.95 -1.10 18.64
C GLY A 410 -10.46 -1.13 18.28
N ILE A 411 -9.95 -0.11 17.59
CA ILE A 411 -8.53 0.02 17.25
C ILE A 411 -7.69 0.16 18.52
N LEU A 412 -8.09 1.03 19.46
CA LEU A 412 -7.37 1.25 20.73
C LEU A 412 -7.35 -0.01 21.61
N LYS A 413 -8.44 -0.77 21.64
CA LYS A 413 -8.49 -2.05 22.37
C LYS A 413 -7.51 -3.07 21.80
N ASN A 414 -7.28 -3.04 20.50
CA ASN A 414 -6.36 -3.93 19.79
C ASN A 414 -4.96 -3.34 19.64
N LEU A 415 -4.76 -2.06 20.02
CA LEU A 415 -3.46 -1.40 19.98
C LEU A 415 -2.50 -2.08 20.96
N GLN A 416 -1.41 -2.57 20.42
CA GLN A 416 -0.38 -3.23 21.21
C GLN A 416 0.74 -2.24 21.52
N VAL A 417 0.89 -1.92 22.82
CA VAL A 417 1.94 -1.02 23.32
C VAL A 417 2.91 -1.82 24.19
N PHE A 418 4.17 -1.83 23.80
CA PHE A 418 5.24 -2.56 24.47
C PHE A 418 6.31 -1.59 25.01
N PRO A 419 6.29 -1.23 26.28
CA PRO A 419 7.45 -0.64 26.94
C PRO A 419 8.52 -1.72 27.11
N VAL A 420 9.67 -1.57 26.42
CA VAL A 420 10.71 -2.59 26.40
C VAL A 420 12.05 -2.08 26.92
N SER A 421 12.87 -3.01 27.41
CA SER A 421 14.29 -2.76 27.65
C SER A 421 15.16 -3.75 26.89
N ALA A 422 15.68 -3.30 25.74
CA ALA A 422 16.63 -4.07 24.95
C ALA A 422 17.97 -4.29 25.70
N PRO A 423 18.55 -3.31 26.44
CA PRO A 423 19.76 -3.53 27.23
C PRO A 423 19.58 -4.62 28.29
N GLN A 424 18.50 -4.56 29.09
CA GLN A 424 18.26 -5.56 30.15
C GLN A 424 18.04 -6.96 29.55
N TYR A 425 17.35 -7.07 28.40
CA TYR A 425 17.18 -8.35 27.73
C TYR A 425 18.52 -8.92 27.27
N ARG A 426 19.39 -8.09 26.68
CA ARG A 426 20.73 -8.51 26.23
C ARG A 426 21.58 -8.99 27.41
N LEU A 427 21.55 -8.30 28.56
CA LEU A 427 22.23 -8.75 29.77
C LEU A 427 21.73 -10.13 30.25
N HIS A 428 20.43 -10.44 30.11
CA HIS A 428 19.90 -11.77 30.39
C HIS A 428 20.31 -12.84 29.36
N CYS A 429 20.73 -12.46 28.17
CA CYS A 429 21.19 -13.36 27.12
C CYS A 429 22.71 -13.54 27.09
N SER A 430 23.45 -12.56 27.63
CA SER A 430 24.90 -12.60 27.70
C SER A 430 25.39 -13.63 28.72
N SER A 431 26.47 -14.29 28.38
CA SER A 431 27.24 -15.14 29.27
C SER A 431 28.59 -14.49 29.65
N ASP A 432 28.82 -13.27 29.28
CA ASP A 432 30.04 -12.51 29.58
C ASP A 432 30.09 -12.16 31.09
N PRO A 433 31.09 -12.62 31.83
CA PRO A 433 31.22 -12.33 33.26
C PRO A 433 31.56 -10.90 33.57
N ASP A 434 32.05 -10.12 32.60
CA ASP A 434 32.44 -8.73 32.74
C ASP A 434 31.25 -7.75 32.53
N GLU A 435 30.11 -8.26 32.03
CA GLU A 435 28.90 -7.46 31.87
C GLU A 435 28.14 -7.25 33.21
N ASP A 436 27.49 -6.11 33.33
CA ASP A 436 26.63 -5.76 34.47
C ASP A 436 25.48 -6.79 34.65
N ARG A 437 25.12 -7.02 35.92
CA ARG A 437 23.94 -7.85 36.19
C ARG A 437 22.64 -7.12 35.86
N PRO A 438 21.67 -7.80 35.20
CA PRO A 438 20.38 -7.18 34.92
C PRO A 438 19.65 -6.85 36.24
N PHE A 439 18.96 -5.70 36.27
CA PHE A 439 18.14 -5.33 37.42
C PHE A 439 16.69 -5.82 37.27
N LEU A 440 16.24 -6.17 36.06
CA LEU A 440 14.96 -6.85 35.86
C LEU A 440 15.09 -8.34 36.21
N PRO A 441 14.04 -8.97 36.76
CA PRO A 441 14.16 -10.32 37.36
C PRO A 441 14.36 -11.41 36.31
N ASN A 442 13.84 -11.26 35.11
CA ASN A 442 13.90 -12.25 34.02
C ASN A 442 13.72 -11.59 32.63
N LYS A 443 13.82 -12.39 31.58
CA LYS A 443 13.64 -11.93 30.19
C LYS A 443 12.23 -11.41 29.91
N GLU A 444 11.22 -12.02 30.50
CA GLU A 444 9.81 -11.67 30.36
C GLU A 444 9.52 -10.27 30.85
N ALA A 445 10.16 -9.86 31.96
CA ALA A 445 10.01 -8.53 32.54
C ALA A 445 10.53 -7.42 31.62
N THR A 446 11.33 -7.75 30.61
CA THR A 446 11.83 -6.79 29.60
C THR A 446 10.81 -6.49 28.49
N SER A 447 9.71 -7.22 28.42
CA SER A 447 8.68 -7.21 27.39
C SER A 447 9.17 -7.59 25.98
N ILE A 448 10.42 -7.97 25.78
CA ILE A 448 10.95 -8.41 24.46
C ILE A 448 10.32 -9.73 24.01
N PRO A 449 10.20 -10.79 24.87
CA PRO A 449 9.51 -12.02 24.47
C PRO A 449 8.06 -11.75 24.03
N SER A 450 7.30 -10.99 24.82
CA SER A 450 5.90 -10.63 24.50
C SER A 450 5.79 -9.84 23.19
N LEU A 451 6.76 -8.98 22.88
CA LEU A 451 6.82 -8.27 21.61
C LEU A 451 7.08 -9.24 20.44
N ARG A 452 7.98 -10.22 20.60
CA ARG A 452 8.22 -11.28 19.57
C ARG A 452 6.95 -12.07 19.28
N ASP A 453 6.24 -12.50 20.33
CA ASP A 453 4.99 -13.24 20.19
C ASP A 453 3.92 -12.41 19.46
N ALA A 454 3.83 -11.12 19.77
CA ALA A 454 2.93 -10.19 19.11
C ALA A 454 3.26 -10.03 17.62
N ILE A 455 4.52 -9.87 17.27
CA ILE A 455 5.02 -9.78 15.88
C ILE A 455 4.63 -11.05 15.11
N THR A 456 4.94 -12.22 15.66
CA THR A 456 4.63 -13.53 15.06
C THR A 456 3.13 -13.68 14.84
N LYS A 457 2.33 -13.34 15.85
CA LYS A 457 0.87 -13.42 15.76
C LYS A 457 0.29 -12.51 14.67
N VAL A 458 0.71 -11.24 14.63
CA VAL A 458 0.26 -10.29 13.60
C VAL A 458 0.63 -10.81 12.19
N ALA A 459 1.83 -11.33 12.02
CA ALA A 459 2.26 -11.88 10.73
C ALA A 459 1.42 -13.10 10.34
N GLN A 460 1.19 -14.04 11.26
CA GLN A 460 0.38 -15.24 11.02
C GLN A 460 -1.06 -14.88 10.69
N ASP A 461 -1.70 -14.00 11.46
CA ASP A 461 -3.09 -13.57 11.22
C ASP A 461 -3.25 -12.91 9.84
N CYS A 462 -2.33 -12.03 9.47
CA CYS A 462 -2.36 -11.36 8.17
C CYS A 462 -2.08 -12.29 6.99
N LEU A 463 -1.12 -13.22 7.13
CA LEU A 463 -0.83 -14.23 6.11
C LEU A 463 -2.01 -15.19 5.94
N ALA A 464 -2.64 -15.62 7.04
CA ALA A 464 -3.83 -16.47 7.01
C ALA A 464 -4.98 -15.78 6.25
N GLU A 465 -5.21 -14.49 6.52
CA GLU A 465 -6.22 -13.70 5.81
C GLU A 465 -5.90 -13.55 4.31
N GLN A 466 -4.65 -13.34 3.94
CA GLN A 466 -4.24 -13.30 2.53
C GLN A 466 -4.47 -14.66 1.85
N HIS A 467 -4.15 -15.76 2.52
CA HIS A 467 -4.42 -17.11 2.01
C HIS A 467 -5.91 -17.33 1.81
N ARG A 468 -6.74 -16.96 2.80
CA ARG A 468 -8.21 -17.07 2.71
C ARG A 468 -8.77 -16.32 1.51
N ARG A 469 -8.30 -15.09 1.27
CA ARG A 469 -8.72 -14.28 0.10
C ARG A 469 -8.31 -14.89 -1.23
N ALA A 470 -7.10 -15.43 -1.32
CA ALA A 470 -6.64 -16.12 -2.51
C ALA A 470 -7.46 -17.39 -2.79
N GLU A 471 -7.79 -18.16 -1.74
CA GLU A 471 -8.66 -19.33 -1.85
C GLU A 471 -10.09 -18.95 -2.27
N GLU A 472 -10.66 -17.90 -1.69
CA GLU A 472 -11.99 -17.41 -2.09
C GLU A 472 -12.02 -16.95 -3.56
N ALA A 473 -10.99 -16.24 -4.03
CA ALA A 473 -10.89 -15.84 -5.43
C ALA A 473 -10.77 -17.06 -6.36
N GLN A 474 -9.99 -18.07 -5.98
CA GLN A 474 -9.87 -19.32 -6.71
C GLN A 474 -11.19 -20.08 -6.75
N GLN A 475 -11.87 -20.23 -5.61
CA GLN A 475 -13.15 -20.91 -5.52
C GLN A 475 -14.22 -20.23 -6.40
N ARG A 476 -14.24 -18.91 -6.43
CA ARG A 476 -15.15 -18.14 -7.32
C ARG A 476 -14.87 -18.41 -8.78
N PHE A 477 -13.62 -18.28 -9.21
CA PHE A 477 -13.23 -18.54 -10.60
C PHE A 477 -13.56 -19.97 -10.99
N PHE A 478 -13.23 -20.96 -10.16
CA PHE A 478 -13.50 -22.38 -10.42
C PHE A 478 -15.00 -22.66 -10.45
N GLY A 479 -15.77 -22.07 -9.52
CA GLY A 479 -17.21 -22.22 -9.46
C GLY A 479 -17.91 -21.68 -10.71
N GLN A 480 -17.56 -20.47 -11.15
CA GLN A 480 -18.12 -19.89 -12.38
C GLN A 480 -17.73 -20.67 -13.64
N LEU A 481 -16.47 -21.05 -13.73
CA LEU A 481 -15.98 -21.83 -14.87
C LEU A 481 -16.67 -23.19 -14.96
N ARG A 482 -16.84 -23.85 -13.81
CA ARG A 482 -17.54 -25.14 -13.71
C ARG A 482 -19.02 -24.99 -14.07
N ALA A 483 -19.72 -23.99 -13.53
CA ALA A 483 -21.12 -23.76 -13.84
C ALA A 483 -21.33 -23.55 -15.35
N LYS A 484 -20.47 -22.78 -16.01
CA LYS A 484 -20.53 -22.58 -17.45
C LYS A 484 -20.28 -23.86 -18.23
N LEU A 485 -19.29 -24.65 -17.84
CA LEU A 485 -19.03 -25.95 -18.49
C LEU A 485 -20.15 -26.96 -18.29
N GLU A 486 -20.78 -26.99 -17.11
CA GLU A 486 -21.95 -27.84 -16.82
C GLU A 486 -23.16 -27.44 -17.67
N VAL A 487 -23.41 -26.12 -17.84
CA VAL A 487 -24.44 -25.62 -18.75
C VAL A 487 -24.16 -26.08 -20.20
N LEU A 488 -22.94 -25.86 -20.69
CA LEU A 488 -22.53 -26.27 -22.04
C LEU A 488 -22.58 -27.80 -22.23
N SER A 489 -22.24 -28.56 -21.20
CA SER A 489 -22.32 -30.03 -21.21
C SER A 489 -23.78 -30.53 -21.17
N ALA A 490 -24.65 -29.90 -20.34
CA ALA A 490 -26.04 -30.27 -20.22
C ALA A 490 -26.85 -29.99 -21.50
N GLN A 491 -26.55 -28.91 -22.22
CA GLN A 491 -27.13 -28.60 -23.55
C GLN A 491 -26.90 -29.71 -24.58
N ARG A 492 -25.95 -30.61 -24.30
CA ARG A 492 -25.55 -31.68 -25.21
C ARG A 492 -26.27 -33.02 -24.99
N ILE A 493 -26.54 -33.42 -23.73
CA ILE A 493 -26.83 -34.83 -23.38
C ILE A 493 -28.22 -35.29 -23.80
N GLU A 494 -29.12 -34.40 -24.13
CA GLU A 494 -30.50 -34.77 -24.21
C GLU A 494 -31.20 -34.43 -25.55
N SER A 495 -30.87 -35.08 -26.59
CA SER A 495 -31.65 -35.03 -27.82
C SER A 495 -32.22 -36.39 -28.12
N LEU A 496 -33.51 -36.59 -27.95
CA LEU A 496 -34.40 -37.54 -28.64
C LEU A 496 -35.77 -37.66 -27.89
N GLN A 497 -36.84 -37.01 -28.36
CA GLN A 497 -38.23 -37.53 -28.37
C GLN A 497 -39.21 -36.63 -29.12
N ILE A 498 -40.04 -37.20 -29.85
CA ILE A 498 -41.38 -37.03 -30.49
C ILE A 498 -41.97 -35.64 -30.73
N LYS A 499 -42.23 -35.29 -32.02
CA LYS A 499 -42.61 -33.95 -32.52
C LYS A 499 -43.96 -33.37 -32.07
N GLU A 500 -45.02 -34.16 -31.84
CA GLU A 500 -46.38 -33.66 -31.51
C GLU A 500 -46.58 -33.22 -30.06
N GLU A 501 -45.97 -33.93 -29.14
CA GLU A 501 -45.99 -33.58 -27.72
C GLU A 501 -45.26 -32.29 -27.42
N VAL A 502 -44.29 -31.97 -28.24
CA VAL A 502 -43.39 -30.84 -28.20
C VAL A 502 -44.06 -29.52 -28.54
N GLU A 503 -44.91 -29.49 -29.55
CA GLU A 503 -45.61 -28.24 -29.93
C GLU A 503 -46.71 -27.87 -28.94
N SER A 504 -47.32 -28.85 -28.27
CA SER A 504 -48.27 -28.59 -27.16
C SER A 504 -47.49 -28.06 -25.92
N PHE A 505 -46.35 -28.65 -25.61
CA PHE A 505 -45.47 -28.18 -24.53
C PHE A 505 -44.97 -26.75 -24.79
N LYS A 506 -44.52 -26.43 -26.00
CA LYS A 506 -44.11 -25.07 -26.38
C LYS A 506 -45.23 -24.04 -26.16
N ARG A 507 -46.44 -24.33 -26.59
CA ARG A 507 -47.57 -23.46 -26.40
C ARG A 507 -47.89 -23.22 -24.92
N ASN A 508 -47.90 -24.26 -24.10
CA ASN A 508 -48.15 -24.16 -22.68
C ASN A 508 -47.03 -23.41 -21.95
N LEU A 509 -45.77 -23.60 -22.38
CA LEU A 509 -44.63 -22.88 -21.87
C LEU A 509 -44.71 -21.37 -22.21
N ASP A 510 -45.02 -21.05 -23.47
CA ASP A 510 -45.18 -19.66 -23.89
C ASP A 510 -46.29 -18.93 -23.17
N GLU A 511 -47.42 -19.60 -22.92
CA GLU A 511 -48.53 -19.03 -22.11
C GLU A 511 -48.13 -18.81 -20.65
N PHE A 512 -47.37 -19.71 -20.07
CA PHE A 512 -46.87 -19.58 -18.72
C PHE A 512 -45.79 -18.45 -18.64
N LEU A 513 -44.93 -18.36 -19.62
CA LEU A 513 -43.82 -17.41 -19.62
C LEU A 513 -44.24 -15.96 -19.92
N LYS A 514 -45.27 -15.73 -20.75
CA LYS A 514 -45.70 -14.37 -21.14
C LYS A 514 -45.94 -13.41 -19.96
N PRO A 515 -46.68 -13.75 -18.90
CA PRO A 515 -46.85 -12.87 -17.76
C PRO A 515 -45.57 -12.69 -16.95
N LEU A 516 -44.82 -13.76 -16.80
CA LEU A 516 -43.55 -13.76 -16.06
C LEU A 516 -42.48 -12.90 -16.77
N GLN A 517 -42.41 -13.00 -18.11
CA GLN A 517 -41.49 -12.17 -18.92
C GLN A 517 -41.87 -10.68 -18.82
N ARG A 518 -43.14 -10.31 -18.87
CA ARG A 518 -43.58 -8.92 -18.72
C ARG A 518 -43.20 -8.36 -17.35
N GLU A 519 -43.36 -9.12 -16.30
CA GLU A 519 -42.98 -8.72 -14.94
C GLU A 519 -41.47 -8.58 -14.86
N TYR A 520 -40.70 -9.53 -15.42
CA TYR A 520 -39.26 -9.51 -15.49
C TYR A 520 -38.71 -8.29 -16.24
N ASP A 521 -39.25 -7.98 -17.44
CA ASP A 521 -38.83 -6.83 -18.23
C ASP A 521 -39.11 -5.50 -17.52
N THR A 522 -40.22 -5.44 -16.78
CA THR A 522 -40.54 -4.26 -15.96
C THR A 522 -39.54 -4.06 -14.83
N ARG A 523 -39.20 -5.14 -14.10
CA ARG A 523 -38.21 -5.10 -13.00
C ARG A 523 -36.83 -4.82 -13.56
N ARG A 524 -36.43 -5.45 -14.67
CA ARG A 524 -35.15 -5.20 -15.35
C ARG A 524 -35.03 -3.75 -15.83
N GLY A 525 -36.10 -3.23 -16.43
CA GLY A 525 -36.18 -1.83 -16.84
C GLY A 525 -36.02 -0.85 -15.67
N GLY A 526 -36.66 -1.14 -14.54
CA GLY A 526 -36.50 -0.37 -13.30
C GLY A 526 -35.06 -0.39 -12.76
N PHE A 527 -34.45 -1.56 -12.72
CA PHE A 527 -33.06 -1.74 -12.26
C PHE A 527 -32.06 -1.03 -13.19
N ARG A 528 -32.25 -1.13 -14.51
CA ARG A 528 -31.42 -0.37 -15.49
C ARG A 528 -31.58 1.14 -15.31
N ALA A 529 -32.80 1.63 -15.11
CA ALA A 529 -33.05 3.06 -14.87
C ALA A 529 -32.40 3.53 -13.56
N TYR A 530 -32.43 2.70 -12.53
CA TYR A 530 -31.73 2.93 -11.27
C TYR A 530 -30.22 3.09 -11.51
N LEU A 531 -29.56 2.16 -12.19
CA LEU A 531 -28.14 2.22 -12.50
C LEU A 531 -27.78 3.45 -13.35
N ARG A 532 -28.50 3.70 -14.45
CA ARG A 532 -28.13 4.73 -15.43
C ARG A 532 -28.54 6.15 -15.07
N LYS A 533 -29.56 6.34 -14.23
CA LYS A 533 -30.09 7.67 -13.89
C LYS A 533 -29.96 8.00 -12.40
N THR A 534 -30.35 7.06 -11.53
CA THR A 534 -30.42 7.35 -10.09
C THR A 534 -29.06 7.45 -9.45
N ILE A 535 -28.16 6.48 -9.71
CA ILE A 535 -26.82 6.47 -9.12
C ILE A 535 -25.96 7.66 -9.59
N PRO A 536 -25.82 7.97 -10.88
CA PRO A 536 -25.05 9.14 -11.31
C PRO A 536 -25.54 10.45 -10.70
N ALA A 537 -26.84 10.67 -10.66
CA ALA A 537 -27.42 11.86 -10.01
C ALA A 537 -27.12 11.93 -8.50
N ARG A 538 -27.09 10.78 -7.83
CA ARG A 538 -26.69 10.70 -6.41
C ARG A 538 -25.22 10.96 -6.22
N ILE A 539 -24.34 10.43 -7.06
CA ILE A 539 -22.90 10.71 -7.02
C ILE A 539 -22.70 12.23 -7.08
N GLU A 540 -23.29 12.91 -8.06
CA GLU A 540 -23.17 14.36 -8.22
C GLU A 540 -23.64 15.13 -6.96
N SER A 541 -24.80 14.79 -6.42
CA SER A 541 -25.34 15.39 -5.19
C SER A 541 -24.44 15.14 -3.98
N ARG A 542 -23.90 13.92 -3.82
CA ARG A 542 -23.11 13.53 -2.66
C ARG A 542 -21.68 14.04 -2.71
N VAL A 543 -21.10 14.19 -3.89
CA VAL A 543 -19.81 14.89 -4.06
C VAL A 543 -19.92 16.34 -3.60
N GLY A 544 -21.06 17.00 -3.85
CA GLY A 544 -21.32 18.32 -3.30
C GLY A 544 -21.27 18.36 -1.76
N SER A 545 -21.86 17.37 -1.10
CA SER A 545 -21.83 17.24 0.36
C SER A 545 -20.42 16.88 0.87
N ALA A 546 -19.72 15.96 0.19
CA ALA A 546 -18.35 15.59 0.52
C ALA A 546 -17.39 16.79 0.36
N SER A 547 -17.57 17.61 -0.68
CA SER A 547 -16.78 18.84 -0.87
C SER A 547 -17.00 19.84 0.26
N ALA A 548 -18.23 19.98 0.77
CA ALA A 548 -18.50 20.83 1.93
C ALA A 548 -17.85 20.29 3.22
N THR A 549 -17.76 18.98 3.37
CA THR A 549 -17.05 18.33 4.47
C THR A 549 -15.54 18.55 4.34
N ALA A 550 -14.99 18.36 3.14
CA ALA A 550 -13.58 18.65 2.83
C ALA A 550 -13.22 20.12 3.10
N GLU A 551 -14.09 21.08 2.73
CA GLU A 551 -13.91 22.50 3.02
C GLU A 551 -13.78 22.78 4.52
N LYS A 552 -14.68 22.18 5.34
CA LYS A 552 -14.59 22.31 6.81
C LYS A 552 -13.28 21.73 7.34
N SER A 553 -12.86 20.60 6.83
CA SER A 553 -11.62 19.92 7.20
C SER A 553 -10.38 20.72 6.82
N ILE A 554 -10.35 21.33 5.64
CA ILE A 554 -9.28 22.24 5.20
C ILE A 554 -9.25 23.47 6.10
N LYS A 555 -10.39 24.10 6.39
CA LYS A 555 -10.47 25.25 7.31
C LYS A 555 -10.00 24.89 8.73
N SER A 556 -10.31 23.70 9.22
CA SER A 556 -9.82 23.21 10.50
C SER A 556 -8.31 23.02 10.50
N TYR A 557 -7.77 22.42 9.43
CA TYR A 557 -6.32 22.28 9.23
C TYR A 557 -5.62 23.65 9.19
N LEU A 558 -6.15 24.61 8.45
CA LEU A 558 -5.59 25.97 8.35
C LEU A 558 -5.62 26.72 9.68
N ARG A 559 -6.69 26.54 10.50
CA ARG A 559 -6.74 27.11 11.86
C ARG A 559 -5.60 26.58 12.74
N ARG A 560 -5.22 25.32 12.62
CA ARG A 560 -4.07 24.77 13.38
C ARG A 560 -2.74 25.33 12.89
N LEU A 561 -2.63 25.75 11.64
CA LEU A 561 -1.45 26.46 11.14
C LEU A 561 -1.32 27.87 11.75
N GLN A 562 -2.40 28.43 12.33
CA GLN A 562 -2.31 29.72 13.05
C GLN A 562 -1.35 29.66 14.24
N ASP A 563 -1.14 28.50 14.86
CA ASP A 563 -0.19 28.32 15.96
C ASP A 563 1.26 28.16 15.49
N ALA A 564 1.49 27.98 14.19
CA ALA A 564 2.82 27.85 13.64
C ALA A 564 3.62 29.15 13.72
N HIS A 565 4.93 28.99 13.90
CA HIS A 565 5.84 30.14 13.87
C HIS A 565 5.83 30.78 12.48
N TRP A 566 5.84 32.12 12.40
CA TRP A 566 5.80 32.85 11.14
C TRP A 566 6.90 32.43 10.15
N GLY A 567 8.08 32.07 10.66
CA GLY A 567 9.22 31.62 9.85
C GLY A 567 8.94 30.25 9.17
N THR A 568 8.21 29.35 9.83
CA THR A 568 7.77 28.07 9.27
C THR A 568 6.77 28.30 8.12
N LEU A 569 5.78 29.17 8.35
CA LEU A 569 4.78 29.51 7.34
C LEU A 569 5.42 30.19 6.12
N ARG A 570 6.37 31.13 6.36
CA ARG A 570 7.13 31.80 5.30
C ARG A 570 7.97 30.81 4.50
N ALA A 571 8.61 29.86 5.16
CA ALA A 571 9.37 28.80 4.49
C ALA A 571 8.47 27.93 3.61
N ALA A 572 7.26 27.58 4.09
CA ALA A 572 6.28 26.83 3.32
C ALA A 572 5.84 27.60 2.05
N VAL A 573 5.55 28.90 2.16
CA VAL A 573 5.20 29.72 0.98
C VAL A 573 6.36 29.81 -0.02
N ARG A 574 7.59 30.05 0.46
CA ARG A 574 8.79 30.11 -0.37
C ARG A 574 9.14 28.77 -1.05
N LYS A 575 8.71 27.66 -0.44
CA LYS A 575 8.79 26.31 -1.00
C LYS A 575 7.49 25.88 -1.67
N GLU A 576 6.76 26.83 -2.21
CA GLU A 576 5.59 26.60 -3.06
C GLU A 576 4.50 25.73 -2.40
N GLY A 577 4.30 25.92 -1.10
CA GLY A 577 3.30 25.22 -0.30
C GLY A 577 3.84 24.03 0.50
N THR A 578 5.17 23.77 0.48
CA THR A 578 5.76 22.64 1.18
C THR A 578 6.86 23.08 2.13
N PHE A 579 6.90 22.50 3.35
CA PHE A 579 7.97 22.71 4.32
C PHE A 579 8.17 21.47 5.17
N TYR A 580 9.41 20.98 5.19
CA TYR A 580 9.83 19.82 5.98
C TYR A 580 10.81 20.29 7.06
N GLY A 581 10.33 20.48 8.28
CA GLY A 581 11.11 20.92 9.43
C GLY A 581 10.48 20.46 10.73
N ALA A 582 10.68 21.22 11.80
CA ALA A 582 10.07 20.93 13.10
C ALA A 582 8.53 20.80 13.06
N ARG A 583 7.91 21.39 12.08
CA ARG A 583 6.51 21.20 11.71
C ARG A 583 6.43 20.98 10.22
N HIS A 584 5.83 19.86 9.83
CA HIS A 584 5.63 19.49 8.43
C HIS A 584 4.42 20.22 7.86
N ILE A 585 4.57 20.84 6.67
CA ILE A 585 3.49 21.44 5.90
C ILE A 585 3.64 20.97 4.45
N ASN A 586 2.58 20.38 3.90
CA ASN A 586 2.52 19.99 2.49
C ASN A 586 1.12 20.26 1.98
N LEU A 587 0.83 21.53 1.68
CA LEU A 587 -0.52 21.97 1.29
C LEU A 587 -1.14 21.14 0.16
N PRO A 588 -0.43 20.82 -0.95
CA PRO A 588 -1.01 19.99 -1.99
C PRO A 588 -1.46 18.60 -1.49
N ASN A 589 -0.61 17.92 -0.76
CA ASN A 589 -0.90 16.59 -0.24
C ASN A 589 -1.95 16.64 0.90
N ASP A 590 -1.82 17.60 1.80
CA ASP A 590 -2.72 17.75 2.95
C ASP A 590 -4.14 18.09 2.48
N PHE A 591 -4.30 18.98 1.50
CA PHE A 591 -5.59 19.31 0.91
C PHE A 591 -6.17 18.12 0.12
N ALA A 592 -5.35 17.41 -0.66
CA ALA A 592 -5.81 16.21 -1.37
C ALA A 592 -6.32 15.13 -0.41
N LEU A 593 -5.65 14.92 0.72
CA LEU A 593 -6.08 13.97 1.77
C LEU A 593 -7.44 14.37 2.37
N LYS A 594 -7.71 15.68 2.56
CA LYS A 594 -9.01 16.14 3.08
C LYS A 594 -10.17 15.91 2.12
N PHE A 595 -9.89 15.76 0.83
CA PHE A 595 -10.87 15.38 -0.18
C PHE A 595 -11.00 13.87 -0.36
N GLU A 596 -9.87 13.14 -0.31
CA GLU A 596 -9.83 11.69 -0.56
C GLU A 596 -10.83 10.93 0.31
N GLU A 597 -10.86 11.22 1.59
CA GLU A 597 -11.67 10.46 2.53
C GLU A 597 -13.18 10.72 2.42
N PRO A 598 -13.68 11.97 2.39
CA PRO A 598 -15.10 12.22 2.16
C PRO A 598 -15.59 11.62 0.84
N ILE A 599 -14.79 11.68 -0.22
CA ILE A 599 -15.14 11.08 -1.52
C ILE A 599 -15.16 9.56 -1.44
N ALA A 600 -14.18 8.94 -0.78
CA ALA A 600 -14.16 7.49 -0.57
C ALA A 600 -15.32 7.02 0.31
N GLU A 601 -15.74 7.82 1.30
CA GLU A 601 -16.92 7.53 2.13
C GLU A 601 -18.22 7.56 1.34
N VAL A 602 -18.43 8.55 0.47
CA VAL A 602 -19.59 8.59 -0.44
C VAL A 602 -19.67 7.29 -1.23
N TRP A 603 -18.55 6.83 -1.76
CA TRP A 603 -18.53 5.58 -2.52
C TRP A 603 -18.82 4.36 -1.62
N SER A 604 -18.06 4.20 -0.54
CA SER A 604 -18.08 2.99 0.28
C SER A 604 -19.31 2.84 1.16
N LYS A 605 -19.76 3.92 1.78
CA LYS A 605 -20.84 3.89 2.78
C LYS A 605 -22.22 4.14 2.17
N GLU A 606 -22.30 4.88 1.08
CA GLU A 606 -23.60 5.24 0.51
C GLU A 606 -23.82 4.52 -0.82
N ILE A 607 -23.02 4.77 -1.84
CA ILE A 607 -23.27 4.25 -3.18
C ILE A 607 -23.17 2.72 -3.23
N LEU A 608 -22.11 2.14 -2.67
CA LEU A 608 -21.93 0.69 -2.69
C LEU A 608 -22.94 -0.06 -1.80
N VAL A 609 -23.33 0.51 -0.66
CA VAL A 609 -24.30 -0.11 0.23
C VAL A 609 -25.67 -0.20 -0.47
N GLU A 610 -26.13 0.89 -1.08
CA GLU A 610 -27.35 0.88 -1.86
C GLU A 610 -27.25 -0.03 -3.08
N LEU A 611 -26.17 0.05 -3.82
CA LEU A 611 -25.95 -0.78 -4.99
C LEU A 611 -26.01 -2.26 -4.64
N ARG A 612 -25.37 -2.68 -3.54
CA ARG A 612 -25.45 -4.05 -3.02
C ARG A 612 -26.85 -4.47 -2.66
N LYS A 613 -27.61 -3.58 -2.03
CA LYS A 613 -29.01 -3.84 -1.66
C LYS A 613 -29.86 -4.07 -2.89
N GLU A 614 -29.89 -3.14 -3.80
CA GLU A 614 -30.70 -3.20 -5.04
C GLU A 614 -30.29 -4.39 -5.93
N THR A 615 -29.00 -4.65 -6.03
CA THR A 615 -28.51 -5.79 -6.80
C THR A 615 -28.88 -7.13 -6.15
N LYS A 616 -28.84 -7.19 -4.80
CA LYS A 616 -29.30 -8.38 -4.07
C LYS A 616 -30.79 -8.63 -4.31
N GLU A 617 -31.61 -7.61 -4.20
CA GLU A 617 -33.05 -7.70 -4.42
C GLU A 617 -33.37 -8.16 -5.86
N PHE A 618 -32.64 -7.61 -6.84
CA PHE A 618 -32.83 -8.00 -8.24
C PHE A 618 -32.35 -9.45 -8.50
N ALA A 619 -31.21 -9.88 -7.93
CA ALA A 619 -30.71 -11.23 -8.05
C ALA A 619 -31.66 -12.27 -7.39
N GLU A 620 -32.22 -11.93 -6.21
CA GLU A 620 -33.22 -12.76 -5.55
C GLU A 620 -34.46 -12.91 -6.41
N TYR A 621 -34.93 -11.82 -7.01
CA TYR A 621 -36.05 -11.84 -7.95
C TYR A 621 -35.77 -12.72 -9.20
N GLN A 622 -34.57 -12.60 -9.81
CA GLN A 622 -34.17 -13.46 -10.92
C GLN A 622 -34.17 -14.94 -10.53
N THR A 623 -33.60 -15.24 -9.36
CA THR A 623 -33.58 -16.62 -8.81
C THR A 623 -35.01 -17.17 -8.65
N GLU A 624 -35.92 -16.39 -8.06
CA GLU A 624 -37.30 -16.77 -7.88
C GLU A 624 -38.03 -16.98 -9.22
N ALA A 625 -37.77 -16.14 -10.22
CA ALA A 625 -38.34 -16.27 -11.54
C ALA A 625 -37.93 -17.60 -12.20
N VAL A 626 -36.62 -17.97 -12.14
CA VAL A 626 -36.14 -19.26 -12.67
C VAL A 626 -36.69 -20.44 -11.85
N ILE A 627 -36.82 -20.32 -10.53
CA ILE A 627 -37.44 -21.35 -9.68
C ILE A 627 -38.93 -21.55 -10.07
N LYS A 628 -39.66 -20.49 -10.41
CA LYS A 628 -41.05 -20.63 -10.92
C LYS A 628 -41.08 -21.45 -12.22
N VAL A 629 -40.16 -21.22 -13.13
CA VAL A 629 -40.02 -22.00 -14.37
C VAL A 629 -39.66 -23.45 -14.06
N LEU A 630 -38.71 -23.68 -13.16
CA LEU A 630 -38.30 -25.03 -12.73
C LEU A 630 -39.47 -25.82 -12.12
N ASN A 631 -40.24 -25.17 -11.20
CA ASN A 631 -41.39 -25.81 -10.58
C ASN A 631 -42.48 -26.09 -11.59
N TRP A 632 -42.74 -25.18 -12.54
CA TRP A 632 -43.69 -25.42 -13.61
C TRP A 632 -43.22 -26.61 -14.48
N ALA A 633 -41.93 -26.67 -14.87
CA ALA A 633 -41.36 -27.74 -15.67
C ALA A 633 -41.44 -29.11 -14.96
N ARG A 634 -41.23 -29.16 -13.63
CA ARG A 634 -41.31 -30.38 -12.83
C ARG A 634 -42.76 -30.93 -12.71
N ASN A 635 -43.76 -30.07 -12.86
CA ASN A 635 -45.15 -30.45 -12.77
C ASN A 635 -45.74 -30.88 -14.13
N GLN A 636 -44.97 -30.90 -15.20
CA GLN A 636 -45.39 -31.36 -16.50
C GLN A 636 -45.27 -32.89 -16.60
N GLU A 637 -46.18 -33.55 -17.34
CA GLU A 637 -46.16 -34.99 -17.56
C GLU A 637 -44.94 -35.47 -18.36
N ILE A 638 -44.35 -34.56 -19.13
CA ILE A 638 -43.12 -34.80 -19.90
C ILE A 638 -41.90 -34.69 -18.99
N LYS A 639 -41.01 -35.69 -19.06
CA LYS A 639 -39.70 -35.61 -18.34
C LYS A 639 -38.83 -34.51 -18.89
N VAL A 640 -38.87 -33.34 -18.26
CA VAL A 640 -38.06 -32.19 -18.65
C VAL A 640 -36.72 -32.24 -17.90
N PRO A 641 -35.58 -31.96 -18.54
CA PRO A 641 -34.30 -31.92 -17.87
C PRO A 641 -34.19 -30.69 -16.95
N THR A 642 -34.21 -30.94 -15.67
CA THR A 642 -34.13 -29.85 -14.68
C THR A 642 -32.71 -29.40 -14.37
N ARG A 643 -31.72 -30.21 -14.74
CA ARG A 643 -30.29 -29.92 -14.47
C ARG A 643 -29.82 -28.57 -15.00
N LEU A 644 -30.28 -28.16 -16.18
CA LEU A 644 -29.90 -26.89 -16.79
C LEU A 644 -30.49 -25.71 -16.01
N LEU A 645 -31.73 -25.82 -15.55
CA LEU A 645 -32.39 -24.81 -14.73
C LEU A 645 -31.74 -24.70 -13.35
N GLU A 646 -31.32 -25.83 -12.78
CA GLU A 646 -30.55 -25.84 -11.52
C GLU A 646 -29.19 -25.17 -11.67
N ALA A 647 -28.50 -25.36 -12.81
CA ALA A 647 -27.25 -24.68 -13.14
C ALA A 647 -27.44 -23.17 -13.36
N LEU A 648 -28.53 -22.74 -14.00
CA LEU A 648 -28.85 -21.30 -14.14
C LEU A 648 -29.14 -20.63 -12.79
N ILE A 649 -29.79 -21.31 -11.85
CA ILE A 649 -30.01 -20.82 -10.47
C ILE A 649 -28.67 -20.62 -9.77
N GLU A 650 -27.73 -21.54 -9.94
CA GLU A 650 -26.42 -21.45 -9.32
C GLU A 650 -25.59 -20.33 -9.94
N ASP A 651 -25.65 -20.12 -11.26
CA ASP A 651 -24.99 -18.99 -11.94
C ASP A 651 -25.49 -17.63 -11.42
N VAL A 652 -26.83 -17.46 -11.26
CA VAL A 652 -27.41 -16.22 -10.69
C VAL A 652 -26.94 -16.00 -9.25
N LYS A 653 -26.83 -17.06 -8.43
CA LYS A 653 -26.31 -16.95 -7.06
C LYS A 653 -24.85 -16.55 -7.03
N GLN A 654 -24.03 -17.08 -7.93
CA GLN A 654 -22.61 -16.75 -8.03
C GLN A 654 -22.38 -15.32 -8.52
N ASN A 655 -23.19 -14.84 -9.47
CA ASN A 655 -23.16 -13.43 -9.89
C ASN A 655 -23.43 -12.46 -8.73
N ARG A 656 -24.26 -12.84 -7.77
CA ARG A 656 -24.47 -12.05 -6.53
C ARG A 656 -23.19 -11.97 -5.66
N GLN A 657 -22.48 -13.08 -5.48
CA GLN A 657 -21.24 -13.11 -4.69
C GLN A 657 -20.14 -12.27 -5.34
N ARG A 658 -20.09 -12.26 -6.65
CA ARG A 658 -19.18 -11.49 -7.48
C ARG A 658 -19.30 -9.99 -7.24
N LEU A 659 -20.51 -9.44 -7.21
CA LEU A 659 -20.72 -8.00 -7.00
C LEU A 659 -20.19 -7.48 -5.66
N ASN A 660 -20.20 -8.31 -4.64
CA ASN A 660 -19.61 -7.96 -3.35
C ASN A 660 -18.08 -7.81 -3.44
N ALA A 661 -17.42 -8.56 -4.36
CA ALA A 661 -15.98 -8.47 -4.56
C ALA A 661 -15.57 -7.23 -5.37
N VAL A 662 -16.27 -6.99 -6.48
CA VAL A 662 -16.05 -5.83 -7.37
C VAL A 662 -16.16 -4.52 -6.58
N GLY A 663 -17.14 -4.44 -5.69
CA GLY A 663 -17.30 -3.25 -4.84
C GLY A 663 -16.12 -2.95 -3.92
N LYS A 664 -15.41 -3.98 -3.44
CA LYS A 664 -14.25 -3.81 -2.56
C LYS A 664 -13.02 -3.31 -3.32
N GLU A 665 -12.74 -3.89 -4.50
CA GLU A 665 -11.63 -3.47 -5.35
C GLU A 665 -11.75 -2.02 -5.80
N ALA A 666 -12.97 -1.62 -6.16
CA ALA A 666 -13.23 -0.27 -6.59
C ALA A 666 -12.91 0.79 -5.52
N ILE A 667 -12.97 0.46 -4.22
CA ILE A 667 -12.66 1.42 -3.13
C ILE A 667 -11.15 1.73 -3.07
N GLU A 668 -10.29 0.72 -3.11
CA GLU A 668 -8.85 0.92 -2.98
C GLU A 668 -8.28 1.66 -4.20
N GLU A 669 -8.65 1.23 -5.41
CA GLU A 669 -8.26 1.92 -6.63
C GLU A 669 -8.81 3.35 -6.71
N LEU A 670 -10.03 3.58 -6.18
CA LEU A 670 -10.63 4.92 -6.16
C LEU A 670 -9.80 5.87 -5.30
N ARG A 671 -9.41 5.46 -4.09
CA ARG A 671 -8.60 6.29 -3.18
C ARG A 671 -7.29 6.72 -3.82
N GLU A 672 -6.54 5.76 -4.37
CA GLU A 672 -5.26 6.08 -5.02
C GLU A 672 -5.43 7.03 -6.21
N LYS A 673 -6.42 6.78 -7.07
CA LYS A 673 -6.66 7.62 -8.25
C LYS A 673 -7.20 9.00 -7.88
N VAL A 674 -8.15 9.08 -6.94
CA VAL A 674 -8.67 10.38 -6.46
C VAL A 674 -7.53 11.22 -5.91
N ARG A 675 -6.68 10.64 -5.06
CA ARG A 675 -5.54 11.35 -4.49
C ARG A 675 -4.55 11.81 -5.56
N ALA A 676 -4.14 10.92 -6.45
CA ALA A 676 -3.15 11.23 -7.50
C ALA A 676 -3.67 12.32 -8.45
N GLU A 677 -4.91 12.23 -8.89
CA GLU A 677 -5.50 13.23 -9.80
C GLU A 677 -5.78 14.56 -9.09
N LEU A 678 -6.22 14.52 -7.83
CA LEU A 678 -6.39 15.75 -7.05
C LEU A 678 -5.05 16.45 -6.81
N ILE A 679 -4.00 15.74 -6.44
CA ILE A 679 -2.66 16.34 -6.27
C ILE A 679 -2.24 17.04 -7.57
N LYS A 680 -2.32 16.39 -8.72
CA LYS A 680 -1.98 17.01 -10.02
C LYS A 680 -2.74 18.30 -10.30
N LYS A 681 -4.03 18.36 -9.95
CA LYS A 681 -4.89 19.52 -10.19
C LYS A 681 -4.68 20.64 -9.18
N ILE A 682 -4.34 20.29 -7.94
CA ILE A 682 -4.19 21.23 -6.81
C ILE A 682 -2.78 21.83 -6.76
N GLU A 683 -1.75 21.07 -7.09
CA GLU A 683 -0.35 21.45 -6.93
C GLU A 683 0.02 22.70 -7.76
N ALA A 684 -0.33 22.73 -9.04
CA ALA A 684 0.01 23.83 -9.92
C ALA A 684 -0.62 25.19 -9.51
N PRO A 685 -1.90 25.28 -9.11
CA PRO A 685 -2.49 26.49 -8.56
C PRO A 685 -1.80 26.97 -7.28
N ILE A 686 -1.51 26.05 -6.33
CA ILE A 686 -0.84 26.37 -5.06
C ILE A 686 0.55 26.95 -5.35
N ARG A 687 1.36 26.27 -6.15
CA ARG A 687 2.70 26.73 -6.55
C ARG A 687 2.66 28.13 -7.17
N ARG A 688 1.75 28.36 -8.10
CA ARG A 688 1.61 29.63 -8.81
C ARG A 688 1.28 30.78 -7.86
N LYS A 689 0.32 30.59 -6.94
CA LYS A 689 -0.06 31.61 -5.96
C LYS A 689 1.02 31.85 -4.91
N CYS A 690 1.64 30.81 -4.41
CA CYS A 690 2.77 30.95 -3.48
C CYS A 690 3.93 31.73 -4.13
N LYS A 691 4.27 31.42 -5.39
CA LYS A 691 5.29 32.14 -6.14
C LYS A 691 4.93 33.61 -6.35
N ALA A 692 3.71 33.90 -6.83
CA ALA A 692 3.22 35.27 -7.01
C ALA A 692 3.25 36.09 -5.69
N PHE A 693 2.96 35.44 -4.56
CA PHE A 693 3.03 36.06 -3.25
C PHE A 693 4.47 36.47 -2.86
N VAL A 694 5.44 35.61 -3.16
CA VAL A 694 6.86 35.88 -2.92
C VAL A 694 7.39 36.94 -3.89
N ASP A 695 7.09 36.80 -5.18
CA ASP A 695 7.49 37.77 -6.22
C ASP A 695 6.93 39.18 -5.94
N GLY A 696 5.73 39.26 -5.34
CA GLY A 696 5.11 40.49 -4.86
C GLY A 696 5.66 41.05 -3.54
N ASN A 697 6.75 40.44 -2.97
CA ASN A 697 7.35 40.82 -1.69
C ASN A 697 6.38 40.81 -0.50
N GLN A 698 5.30 40.03 -0.57
CA GLN A 698 4.29 39.94 0.51
C GLN A 698 4.76 39.04 1.67
N ASP A 699 5.81 38.26 1.49
CA ASP A 699 6.42 37.38 2.48
C ASP A 699 7.43 38.11 3.42
N VAL A 700 7.53 39.43 3.36
CA VAL A 700 8.43 40.24 4.18
C VAL A 700 7.70 41.37 4.92
N GLY A 701 8.30 41.86 6.01
CA GLY A 701 7.80 42.98 6.77
C GLY A 701 6.78 42.65 7.87
N ARG A 702 6.21 43.70 8.53
CA ARG A 702 5.24 43.48 9.60
C ARG A 702 3.93 42.85 9.09
N GLY A 703 3.31 41.98 9.87
CA GLY A 703 2.06 41.30 9.50
C GLY A 703 2.22 40.17 8.48
N VAL A 704 3.43 39.71 8.21
CA VAL A 704 3.70 38.62 7.28
C VAL A 704 2.92 37.34 7.62
N LYS A 705 2.78 36.99 8.90
CA LYS A 705 2.02 35.82 9.34
C LYS A 705 0.56 35.90 8.92
N SER A 706 -0.10 37.03 9.15
CA SER A 706 -1.50 37.23 8.75
C SER A 706 -1.68 37.07 7.24
N ARG A 707 -0.84 37.76 6.45
CA ARG A 707 -0.93 37.68 4.98
C ARG A 707 -0.72 36.26 4.44
N ILE A 708 0.17 35.48 5.07
CA ILE A 708 0.37 34.07 4.68
C ILE A 708 -0.86 33.22 5.03
N LEU A 709 -1.44 33.41 6.20
CA LEU A 709 -2.66 32.72 6.58
C LEU A 709 -3.84 33.09 5.67
N ASP A 710 -3.96 34.36 5.30
CA ASP A 710 -4.96 34.83 4.32
C ASP A 710 -4.74 34.16 2.94
N LEU A 711 -3.48 34.06 2.49
CA LEU A 711 -3.13 33.29 1.28
C LEU A 711 -3.54 31.82 1.38
N PHE A 712 -3.28 31.19 2.53
CA PHE A 712 -3.63 29.77 2.72
C PHE A 712 -5.14 29.55 2.75
N ASP A 713 -5.91 30.47 3.35
CA ASP A 713 -7.37 30.43 3.31
C ASP A 713 -7.90 30.62 1.88
N GLU A 714 -7.32 31.52 1.10
CA GLU A 714 -7.66 31.69 -0.31
C GLU A 714 -7.34 30.43 -1.13
N LEU A 715 -6.16 29.84 -0.93
CA LEU A 715 -5.76 28.58 -1.56
C LEU A 715 -6.70 27.42 -1.17
N GLY A 716 -7.11 27.33 0.09
CA GLY A 716 -8.09 26.34 0.53
C GLY A 716 -9.42 26.44 -0.19
N ASN A 717 -9.96 27.63 -0.34
CA ASN A 717 -11.22 27.85 -1.06
C ASN A 717 -11.10 27.51 -2.56
N ASP A 718 -10.01 27.95 -3.22
CA ASP A 718 -9.78 27.65 -4.65
C ASP A 718 -9.66 26.15 -4.90
N VAL A 719 -8.98 25.44 -4.01
CA VAL A 719 -8.82 23.99 -4.11
C VAL A 719 -10.14 23.27 -4.00
N VAL A 720 -11.03 23.70 -3.08
CA VAL A 720 -12.38 23.11 -2.92
C VAL A 720 -13.15 23.21 -4.23
N GLU A 721 -13.18 24.38 -4.85
CA GLU A 721 -13.88 24.56 -6.12
C GLU A 721 -13.22 23.77 -7.27
N ALA A 722 -11.90 23.78 -7.35
CA ALA A 722 -11.17 23.08 -8.41
C ALA A 722 -11.27 21.54 -8.31
N ALA A 723 -11.51 21.00 -7.12
CA ALA A 723 -11.55 19.54 -6.87
C ALA A 723 -12.93 18.91 -7.13
N LYS A 724 -14.03 19.66 -7.11
CA LYS A 724 -15.40 19.13 -7.26
C LYS A 724 -15.59 18.36 -8.57
N THR A 725 -15.28 19.00 -9.69
CA THR A 725 -15.48 18.38 -11.02
C THR A 725 -14.61 17.14 -11.21
N PRO A 726 -13.27 17.17 -10.96
CA PRO A 726 -12.46 15.96 -11.06
C PRO A 726 -12.91 14.83 -10.13
N ALA A 727 -13.37 15.13 -8.93
CA ALA A 727 -13.88 14.12 -8.00
C ALA A 727 -15.19 13.47 -8.50
N THR A 728 -16.09 14.28 -9.07
CA THR A 728 -17.33 13.77 -9.69
C THR A 728 -17.01 12.89 -10.90
N ASP A 729 -16.13 13.37 -11.78
CA ASP A 729 -15.73 12.64 -13.00
C ASP A 729 -15.11 11.29 -12.65
N LEU A 730 -14.23 11.24 -11.64
CA LEU A 730 -13.61 10.01 -11.17
C LEU A 730 -14.62 9.02 -10.58
N LEU A 731 -15.57 9.48 -9.77
CA LEU A 731 -16.62 8.63 -9.22
C LEU A 731 -17.56 8.11 -10.30
N VAL A 732 -17.92 8.95 -11.28
CA VAL A 732 -18.75 8.56 -12.42
C VAL A 732 -18.02 7.57 -13.32
N GLU A 733 -16.74 7.80 -13.61
CA GLU A 733 -15.90 6.85 -14.36
C GLU A 733 -15.84 5.49 -13.66
N ARG A 734 -15.60 5.48 -12.35
CA ARG A 734 -15.55 4.25 -11.55
C ARG A 734 -16.88 3.55 -11.47
N PHE A 735 -17.95 4.31 -11.27
CA PHE A 735 -19.30 3.75 -11.32
C PHE A 735 -19.59 3.15 -12.71
N GLY A 736 -19.15 3.79 -13.79
CA GLY A 736 -19.30 3.27 -15.15
C GLY A 736 -18.62 1.90 -15.36
N LEU A 737 -17.51 1.63 -14.69
CA LEU A 737 -16.88 0.29 -14.70
C LEU A 737 -17.74 -0.72 -13.93
N VAL A 738 -18.17 -0.36 -12.72
CA VAL A 738 -19.04 -1.20 -11.89
C VAL A 738 -20.41 -1.42 -12.55
N GLU A 739 -20.98 -0.39 -13.18
CA GLU A 739 -22.25 -0.49 -13.93
C GLU A 739 -22.12 -1.45 -15.10
N LYS A 740 -21.02 -1.40 -15.85
CA LYS A 740 -20.77 -2.36 -16.94
C LYS A 740 -20.71 -3.79 -16.42
N GLU A 741 -20.04 -4.04 -15.31
CA GLU A 741 -19.94 -5.37 -14.69
C GLU A 741 -21.29 -5.86 -14.16
N ILE A 742 -22.06 -4.97 -13.51
CA ILE A 742 -23.43 -5.29 -13.08
C ILE A 742 -24.33 -5.54 -14.29
N SER A 743 -24.23 -4.71 -15.30
CA SER A 743 -25.03 -4.86 -16.52
C SER A 743 -24.68 -6.13 -17.28
N ALA A 744 -23.41 -6.51 -17.31
CA ALA A 744 -22.97 -7.79 -17.88
C ALA A 744 -23.51 -8.99 -17.08
N ALA A 745 -23.42 -8.91 -15.73
CA ALA A 745 -23.91 -9.99 -14.87
C ALA A 745 -25.43 -10.16 -14.86
N PHE A 746 -26.20 -9.07 -15.01
CA PHE A 746 -27.64 -9.09 -14.78
C PHE A 746 -28.49 -8.47 -15.90
N GLY A 747 -27.91 -7.88 -16.92
CA GLY A 747 -28.74 -6.98 -17.70
C GLY A 747 -28.75 -7.07 -19.19
N GLU A 748 -27.68 -7.17 -19.85
CA GLU A 748 -27.69 -7.07 -21.34
C GLU A 748 -27.55 -8.39 -22.05
N HIS A 749 -26.98 -9.39 -21.38
CA HIS A 749 -26.61 -10.65 -22.00
C HIS A 749 -27.14 -11.91 -21.28
N SER A 750 -27.69 -11.81 -20.07
CA SER A 750 -28.36 -12.92 -19.40
C SER A 750 -29.87 -12.65 -19.35
N GLU A 751 -30.61 -13.37 -20.14
CA GLU A 751 -32.07 -13.46 -20.07
C GLU A 751 -32.44 -14.81 -19.45
N PRO A 752 -32.35 -14.95 -18.12
CA PRO A 752 -32.50 -16.25 -17.46
C PRO A 752 -33.84 -16.94 -17.73
N LEU A 753 -34.88 -16.16 -18.03
CA LEU A 753 -36.17 -16.73 -18.46
C LEU A 753 -36.13 -17.21 -19.91
N SER A 754 -35.48 -16.45 -20.81
CA SER A 754 -35.28 -16.82 -22.20
C SER A 754 -34.36 -18.03 -22.31
N GLU A 755 -33.25 -18.03 -21.57
CA GLU A 755 -32.30 -19.15 -21.48
C GLU A 755 -32.97 -20.40 -20.88
N ALA A 756 -33.80 -20.24 -19.86
CA ALA A 756 -34.59 -21.32 -19.26
C ALA A 756 -35.58 -21.88 -20.29
N ALA A 757 -36.28 -21.00 -21.02
CA ALA A 757 -37.19 -21.41 -22.10
C ALA A 757 -36.48 -22.11 -23.26
N GLU A 758 -35.38 -21.52 -23.73
CA GLU A 758 -34.54 -22.14 -24.78
C GLU A 758 -33.94 -23.47 -24.32
N ALA A 759 -33.50 -23.56 -23.07
CA ALA A 759 -33.02 -24.79 -22.45
C ALA A 759 -34.09 -25.91 -22.48
N LEU A 760 -35.36 -25.54 -22.27
CA LEU A 760 -36.46 -26.45 -22.34
C LEU A 760 -36.89 -26.82 -23.77
N VAL A 761 -36.64 -25.94 -24.75
CA VAL A 761 -37.06 -26.06 -26.17
C VAL A 761 -35.97 -26.51 -27.13
N LYS A 762 -34.75 -26.01 -27.05
CA LYS A 762 -33.63 -26.32 -28.00
C LYS A 762 -33.25 -27.79 -28.12
N LYS A 763 -33.75 -28.60 -27.25
CA LYS A 763 -33.59 -30.04 -27.25
C LYS A 763 -34.30 -30.78 -28.35
N GLN A 764 -35.15 -30.13 -29.05
CA GLN A 764 -36.12 -30.82 -29.90
C GLN A 764 -35.95 -30.60 -31.42
N GLU A 765 -35.11 -29.63 -31.82
CA GLU A 765 -34.83 -29.38 -33.24
C GLU A 765 -33.47 -29.90 -33.63
N LYS A 766 -33.41 -30.76 -34.69
CA LYS A 766 -32.19 -31.39 -35.06
C LYS A 766 -31.84 -31.51 -36.53
N ASP A 767 -30.71 -31.05 -36.87
CA ASP A 767 -29.66 -31.82 -37.59
C ASP A 767 -28.31 -31.18 -37.28
N LYS A 768 -27.41 -31.96 -36.65
CA LYS A 768 -26.11 -31.47 -36.22
C LYS A 768 -25.22 -31.20 -37.42
N SER A 769 -24.83 -29.95 -37.59
CA SER A 769 -23.79 -29.56 -38.54
C SER A 769 -22.42 -30.15 -38.14
N ARG A 770 -21.50 -30.23 -39.08
CA ARG A 770 -20.12 -30.72 -38.88
C ARG A 770 -19.40 -29.86 -37.81
N GLU A 771 -19.76 -28.58 -37.72
CA GLU A 771 -19.23 -27.66 -36.71
C GLU A 771 -19.70 -27.98 -35.29
N GLU A 772 -20.97 -28.39 -35.09
CA GLU A 772 -21.50 -28.79 -33.76
C GLU A 772 -20.86 -30.08 -33.24
N LYS A 773 -20.45 -31.01 -34.16
CA LYS A 773 -19.70 -32.20 -33.75
C LYS A 773 -18.29 -31.84 -33.28
N MET A 774 -17.57 -31.02 -34.05
CA MET A 774 -16.23 -30.54 -33.65
C MET A 774 -16.26 -29.74 -32.31
N PHE A 775 -17.29 -28.94 -32.13
CA PHE A 775 -17.49 -28.20 -30.91
C PHE A 775 -17.80 -29.10 -29.70
N SER A 776 -18.63 -30.12 -29.91
CA SER A 776 -18.93 -31.16 -28.93
C SER A 776 -17.70 -31.93 -28.50
N GLU A 777 -16.82 -32.27 -29.42
CA GLU A 777 -15.54 -32.94 -29.17
C GLU A 777 -14.57 -32.04 -28.38
N ALA A 778 -14.58 -30.71 -28.64
CA ALA A 778 -13.79 -29.76 -27.92
C ALA A 778 -14.22 -29.62 -26.41
N ILE A 779 -15.52 -29.63 -26.14
CA ILE A 779 -16.05 -29.63 -24.76
C ILE A 779 -15.67 -30.93 -24.04
N GLU A 780 -15.78 -32.09 -24.70
CA GLU A 780 -15.35 -33.37 -24.12
C GLU A 780 -13.86 -33.37 -23.79
N LEU A 781 -13.05 -32.87 -24.70
CA LEU A 781 -11.61 -32.76 -24.52
C LEU A 781 -11.26 -31.81 -23.35
N ALA A 782 -11.96 -30.67 -23.25
CA ALA A 782 -11.79 -29.75 -22.15
C ALA A 782 -12.15 -30.39 -20.80
N LEU A 783 -13.29 -31.09 -20.73
CA LEU A 783 -13.72 -31.81 -19.53
C LEU A 783 -12.80 -32.98 -19.17
N ALA A 784 -12.30 -33.72 -20.15
CA ALA A 784 -11.35 -34.83 -19.96
C ALA A 784 -10.00 -34.34 -19.42
N ASN A 785 -9.57 -33.15 -19.83
CA ASN A 785 -8.34 -32.48 -19.36
C ASN A 785 -8.54 -31.60 -18.17
N MET A 786 -9.71 -31.61 -17.52
CA MET A 786 -10.00 -30.78 -16.37
C MET A 786 -9.05 -31.10 -15.20
N PRO A 787 -8.39 -30.09 -14.63
CA PRO A 787 -7.49 -30.29 -13.48
C PRO A 787 -8.20 -30.93 -12.30
N LYS A 788 -7.53 -31.86 -11.62
CA LYS A 788 -8.06 -32.53 -10.42
C LYS A 788 -8.40 -31.54 -9.29
N GLU A 789 -7.74 -30.41 -9.30
CA GLU A 789 -7.96 -29.31 -8.37
C GLU A 789 -9.38 -28.73 -8.44
N MET A 790 -10.06 -28.84 -9.59
CA MET A 790 -11.46 -28.43 -9.76
C MET A 790 -12.46 -29.51 -9.31
N THR A 791 -12.02 -30.76 -9.15
CA THR A 791 -12.89 -31.89 -8.77
C THR A 791 -12.89 -32.17 -7.26
N GLN A 792 -11.94 -31.63 -6.51
CA GLN A 792 -11.74 -31.89 -5.06
C GLN A 792 -12.35 -30.84 -4.14
N GLY A 793 -13.11 -29.90 -4.62
CA GLY A 793 -13.66 -28.75 -3.86
C GLY A 793 -15.17 -28.84 -3.56
N LEU A 794 -15.68 -30.04 -3.30
CA LEU A 794 -17.03 -30.26 -2.80
C LEU A 794 -17.01 -31.19 -1.62
#